data_6879ba2d6f2512ccca9b100aac432fc4
#
_entry.id   6879ba2d6f2512ccca9b100aac432fc4
#
_cell.length_a   1.000
_cell.length_b   1.000
_cell.length_c   1.000
_cell.angle_alpha   90.00
_cell.angle_beta   90.00
_cell.angle_gamma   90.00
#
_symmetry.space_group_name_H-M   'P 1'
#
loop_
_entity.id
_entity.type
_entity.pdbx_description
1 polymer ?
#
loop_
_entity_poly.entity_id
_entity_poly.type
_entity_poly.pdbx_seq_one_letter_code
_entity_poly.pdbx_strand_id
1 'polypeptide(L)'
;LHYPLRRQRQMCIRDRLKKVTDHTGRSVLLQYEEEKLKKVITASGAEYVYRYGENGRITEVENARHVTSVKNTYDRRFRIIHQQFPDGGMMKFAYDDKNRRVTLTERNGSKIIHVHDERYRNTETIYEDGTKEHYLYNEKNQCISMTDRLGRTTRMAYDNRGNLTQTVDALKRRVNYTYDADCHLISVSINGKERLKNHYDGKGNLIGTENLYGNRITVINNGAGRPETITYADGSVLEIGYDENGNIVQLKDVTGNVTTYGYDALNRVIKTVDANRNVTRYTYDAADRVTTVTDAMGNQRAYTYNAGGKITAIRDFDGNTAEFIYNPLGKVETYTDKEGQQVHFTYDKMWNVRSVTAPDHGQQKYFYDSDNHLVKQILPMGGVVKYAYDAAGNRTEMTDPEGNTTRYFYDAVNRLTEVLEPDGARTVYEYDREGNLVRETNASGQTTSYTYDDLGRRTSVTDAAGATTSVLYNELGKAERICYPNGSSTVYEYEKGGRLKSVRYPDGAGEHYGYDARGNLTERTTTAGECYKYSYDCLARIASIENPAGGVAYFTYDALGRVTKAEDEKGNVTCYEYTPNGNLAKVTDALGNETFYQYDAMGQLVQTSCTGTNGEEPQNTVYTWDKEGHVTTVTDPLGDIERYTYDPAGKMRAKVDKDGYETTFHYGT
;
A
#
# COMPACT_ATOMS: atom_id res chain seq x y z
N LEU A 1 -11.70 0.06 -33.76
CA LEU A 1 -10.58 -0.73 -34.34
C LEU A 1 -11.03 -2.05 -35.00
N HIS A 2 -12.29 -2.13 -35.55
CA HIS A 2 -12.79 -3.38 -36.15
C HIS A 2 -13.07 -3.34 -37.66
N TYR A 3 -12.75 -2.29 -38.40
CA TYR A 3 -13.13 -2.21 -39.80
C TYR A 3 -12.01 -2.32 -40.87
N PRO A 4 -10.73 -2.14 -40.64
CA PRO A 4 -9.71 -2.44 -41.67
C PRO A 4 -9.25 -3.88 -41.72
N LEU A 5 -9.44 -4.70 -40.63
CA LEU A 5 -8.83 -6.03 -40.53
C LEU A 5 -9.50 -7.13 -41.38
N ARG A 6 -10.74 -6.93 -41.88
CA ARG A 6 -11.44 -7.96 -42.71
C ARG A 6 -10.88 -8.09 -44.11
N ARG A 7 -10.36 -7.03 -44.73
CA ARG A 7 -9.77 -7.10 -46.08
C ARG A 7 -8.31 -7.55 -46.09
N GLN A 8 -7.57 -7.30 -45.02
CA GLN A 8 -6.17 -7.79 -44.90
C GLN A 8 -6.09 -9.29 -44.56
N ARG A 9 -7.15 -9.91 -44.03
CA ARG A 9 -7.16 -11.36 -43.71
C ARG A 9 -7.08 -12.29 -44.93
N GLN A 10 -7.38 -11.85 -46.13
CA GLN A 10 -7.28 -12.69 -47.33
C GLN A 10 -5.98 -12.55 -48.12
N MET A 11 -5.15 -11.51 -47.87
CA MET A 11 -3.91 -11.31 -48.58
C MET A 11 -2.62 -11.74 -47.83
N CYS A 12 -2.66 -12.04 -46.53
CA CYS A 12 -1.48 -12.31 -45.69
C CYS A 12 -1.44 -13.74 -45.13
N ILE A 13 -1.92 -14.77 -45.86
CA ILE A 13 -1.89 -16.15 -45.38
C ILE A 13 -0.46 -16.76 -45.40
N ARG A 14 0.54 -16.10 -45.96
CA ARG A 14 1.93 -16.62 -46.09
C ARG A 14 3.00 -15.86 -45.31
N ASP A 15 2.78 -14.60 -44.94
CA ASP A 15 3.82 -13.81 -44.26
C ASP A 15 3.45 -13.58 -42.80
N ARG A 16 4.21 -14.24 -41.90
CA ARG A 16 4.02 -14.10 -40.45
C ARG A 16 4.99 -13.05 -39.91
N LEU A 17 4.51 -12.26 -38.96
CA LEU A 17 5.34 -11.30 -38.25
C LEU A 17 6.47 -12.01 -37.51
N LYS A 18 7.71 -11.89 -37.99
CA LYS A 18 8.89 -12.53 -37.38
C LYS A 18 9.68 -11.64 -36.45
N LYS A 19 9.57 -10.32 -36.62
CA LYS A 19 10.32 -9.35 -35.84
C LYS A 19 9.54 -8.04 -35.76
N VAL A 20 9.50 -7.46 -34.57
CA VAL A 20 9.07 -6.08 -34.33
C VAL A 20 10.29 -5.33 -33.80
N THR A 21 10.64 -4.21 -34.41
CA THR A 21 11.75 -3.38 -33.97
C THR A 21 11.23 -1.98 -33.72
N ASP A 22 11.55 -1.40 -32.58
CA ASP A 22 11.21 -0.02 -32.26
C ASP A 22 12.26 0.95 -32.89
N HIS A 23 12.00 2.25 -32.74
CA HIS A 23 12.83 3.31 -33.30
C HIS A 23 14.26 3.38 -32.69
N THR A 24 14.49 2.73 -31.54
CA THR A 24 15.81 2.63 -30.88
C THR A 24 16.58 1.37 -31.30
N GLY A 25 15.98 0.51 -32.13
CA GLY A 25 16.57 -0.73 -32.59
C GLY A 25 16.32 -1.94 -31.71
N ARG A 26 15.61 -1.81 -30.57
CA ARG A 26 15.23 -2.95 -29.74
C ARG A 26 14.21 -3.80 -30.50
N SER A 27 14.34 -5.12 -30.35
CA SER A 27 13.53 -6.02 -31.16
C SER A 27 12.91 -7.14 -30.34
N VAL A 28 11.67 -7.47 -30.68
CA VAL A 28 11.00 -8.72 -30.27
C VAL A 28 11.01 -9.67 -31.45
N LEU A 29 11.50 -10.88 -31.26
CA LEU A 29 11.56 -11.93 -32.29
C LEU A 29 10.47 -12.96 -32.04
N LEU A 30 9.75 -13.34 -33.12
CA LEU A 30 8.72 -14.35 -33.10
C LEU A 30 9.16 -15.50 -34.00
N GLN A 31 9.30 -16.69 -33.44
CA GLN A 31 9.70 -17.90 -34.16
C GLN A 31 8.49 -18.82 -34.28
N TYR A 32 8.30 -19.37 -35.48
CA TYR A 32 7.19 -20.24 -35.83
C TYR A 32 7.68 -21.63 -36.26
N GLU A 33 6.89 -22.66 -35.95
CA GLU A 33 7.04 -24.01 -36.41
C GLU A 33 5.68 -24.53 -36.90
N GLU A 34 5.61 -25.11 -38.10
CA GLU A 34 4.35 -25.59 -38.70
C GLU A 34 3.20 -24.58 -38.60
N GLU A 35 3.49 -23.31 -38.91
CA GLU A 35 2.54 -22.20 -38.85
C GLU A 35 2.10 -21.77 -37.45
N LYS A 36 2.60 -22.35 -36.35
CA LYS A 36 2.28 -22.01 -34.96
C LYS A 36 3.41 -21.21 -34.32
N LEU A 37 3.09 -20.22 -33.48
CA LEU A 37 4.08 -19.46 -32.75
C LEU A 37 4.75 -20.37 -31.72
N LYS A 38 6.01 -20.71 -31.95
CA LYS A 38 6.80 -21.60 -31.07
C LYS A 38 7.51 -20.84 -29.95
N LYS A 39 8.07 -19.66 -30.29
CA LYS A 39 8.91 -18.93 -29.35
C LYS A 39 8.81 -17.43 -29.57
N VAL A 40 8.80 -16.70 -28.45
CA VAL A 40 8.94 -15.24 -28.41
C VAL A 40 10.23 -14.91 -27.66
N ILE A 41 11.09 -14.09 -28.26
CA ILE A 41 12.29 -13.56 -27.62
C ILE A 41 12.10 -12.07 -27.48
N THR A 42 12.07 -11.57 -26.26
CA THR A 42 11.89 -10.15 -25.96
C THR A 42 13.16 -9.35 -26.25
N ALA A 43 13.06 -8.02 -26.22
CA ALA A 43 14.20 -7.12 -26.38
C ALA A 43 15.30 -7.34 -25.32
N SER A 44 14.94 -7.84 -24.13
CA SER A 44 15.90 -8.20 -23.07
C SER A 44 16.51 -9.60 -23.24
N GLY A 45 16.18 -10.34 -24.30
CA GLY A 45 16.60 -11.72 -24.51
C GLY A 45 15.78 -12.77 -23.75
N ALA A 46 14.74 -12.37 -23.02
CA ALA A 46 13.87 -13.30 -22.31
C ALA A 46 13.06 -14.15 -23.30
N GLU A 47 13.04 -15.46 -23.10
CA GLU A 47 12.42 -16.42 -24.01
C GLU A 47 11.14 -17.01 -23.43
N TYR A 48 10.07 -17.07 -24.24
CA TYR A 48 8.82 -17.73 -23.93
C TYR A 48 8.57 -18.79 -24.99
N VAL A 49 8.30 -20.04 -24.59
CA VAL A 49 8.11 -21.18 -25.51
C VAL A 49 6.69 -21.71 -25.38
N TYR A 50 6.05 -21.95 -26.52
CA TYR A 50 4.70 -22.47 -26.65
C TYR A 50 4.74 -23.85 -27.31
N ARG A 51 4.09 -24.85 -26.69
CA ARG A 51 3.94 -26.18 -27.26
C ARG A 51 2.46 -26.45 -27.54
N TYR A 52 2.21 -27.16 -28.62
CA TYR A 52 0.85 -27.41 -29.12
C TYR A 52 0.58 -28.90 -29.18
N GLY A 53 -0.66 -29.31 -28.91
CA GLY A 53 -1.13 -30.65 -29.14
C GLY A 53 -1.54 -30.88 -30.62
N GLU A 54 -1.89 -32.12 -30.95
CA GLU A 54 -2.35 -32.53 -32.29
C GLU A 54 -3.56 -31.71 -32.77
N ASN A 55 -4.40 -31.26 -31.85
CA ASN A 55 -5.58 -30.39 -32.11
C ASN A 55 -5.23 -28.94 -32.39
N GLY A 56 -3.95 -28.56 -32.37
CA GLY A 56 -3.51 -27.17 -32.58
C GLY A 56 -3.70 -26.22 -31.40
N ARG A 57 -4.08 -26.72 -30.23
CA ARG A 57 -4.21 -25.92 -28.99
C ARG A 57 -2.94 -25.91 -28.19
N ILE A 58 -2.69 -24.80 -27.45
CA ILE A 58 -1.52 -24.68 -26.57
C ILE A 58 -1.63 -25.65 -25.42
N THR A 59 -0.74 -26.64 -25.37
CA THR A 59 -0.65 -27.62 -24.27
C THR A 59 0.30 -27.19 -23.19
N GLU A 60 1.36 -26.46 -23.51
CA GLU A 60 2.33 -25.97 -22.53
C GLU A 60 2.81 -24.55 -22.87
N VAL A 61 3.05 -23.76 -21.82
CA VAL A 61 3.70 -22.47 -21.91
C VAL A 61 4.89 -22.46 -20.95
N GLU A 62 6.09 -22.27 -21.50
CA GLU A 62 7.33 -22.10 -20.75
C GLU A 62 7.68 -20.61 -20.68
N ASN A 63 7.98 -20.13 -19.48
CA ASN A 63 8.33 -18.73 -19.23
C ASN A 63 9.83 -18.48 -19.40
N ALA A 64 10.25 -17.21 -19.26
CA ALA A 64 11.63 -16.77 -19.44
C ALA A 64 12.63 -17.37 -18.43
N ARG A 65 12.19 -18.06 -17.39
CA ARG A 65 13.04 -18.81 -16.45
C ARG A 65 13.15 -20.29 -16.81
N HIS A 66 12.71 -20.68 -18.00
CA HIS A 66 12.63 -22.07 -18.47
C HIS A 66 11.77 -22.99 -17.58
N VAL A 67 10.75 -22.39 -16.95
CA VAL A 67 9.76 -23.12 -16.15
C VAL A 67 8.47 -23.22 -16.96
N THR A 68 7.91 -24.42 -17.08
CA THR A 68 6.58 -24.62 -17.65
C THR A 68 5.54 -24.01 -16.73
N SER A 69 5.03 -22.84 -17.10
CA SER A 69 4.08 -22.05 -16.28
C SER A 69 2.73 -22.71 -16.16
N VAL A 70 2.29 -23.41 -17.21
CA VAL A 70 1.02 -24.13 -17.25
C VAL A 70 1.06 -25.25 -18.28
N LYS A 71 0.43 -26.41 -17.94
CA LYS A 71 0.10 -27.49 -18.87
C LYS A 71 -1.42 -27.65 -18.96
N ASN A 72 -1.94 -27.60 -20.18
CA ASN A 72 -3.37 -27.69 -20.45
C ASN A 72 -3.74 -29.04 -21.04
N THR A 73 -4.84 -29.61 -20.59
CA THR A 73 -5.52 -30.78 -21.21
C THR A 73 -6.90 -30.36 -21.68
N TYR A 74 -7.34 -30.86 -22.83
CA TYR A 74 -8.57 -30.45 -23.50
C TYR A 74 -9.53 -31.64 -23.68
N ASP A 75 -10.84 -31.36 -23.69
CA ASP A 75 -11.88 -32.30 -24.09
C ASP A 75 -11.99 -32.38 -25.63
N ARG A 76 -12.90 -33.22 -26.11
CA ARG A 76 -13.17 -33.39 -27.55
C ARG A 76 -13.75 -32.12 -28.23
N ARG A 77 -14.27 -31.17 -27.43
CA ARG A 77 -14.78 -29.84 -27.90
C ARG A 77 -13.75 -28.76 -27.77
N PHE A 78 -12.47 -29.12 -27.50
CA PHE A 78 -11.34 -28.20 -27.34
C PHE A 78 -11.48 -27.22 -26.15
N ARG A 79 -12.23 -27.58 -25.11
CA ARG A 79 -12.32 -26.82 -23.85
C ARG A 79 -11.31 -27.39 -22.87
N ILE A 80 -10.71 -26.52 -22.05
CA ILE A 80 -9.75 -26.92 -21.01
C ILE A 80 -10.49 -27.74 -19.95
N ILE A 81 -9.98 -28.95 -19.64
CA ILE A 81 -10.48 -29.79 -18.55
C ILE A 81 -9.51 -29.88 -17.38
N HIS A 82 -8.19 -29.68 -17.64
CA HIS A 82 -7.19 -29.60 -16.60
C HIS A 82 -6.16 -28.53 -16.94
N GLN A 83 -5.70 -27.83 -15.89
CA GLN A 83 -4.52 -26.96 -15.92
C GLN A 83 -3.59 -27.38 -14.79
N GLN A 84 -2.37 -27.80 -15.13
CA GLN A 84 -1.32 -28.13 -14.16
C GLN A 84 -0.28 -27.03 -14.10
N PHE A 85 0.15 -26.70 -12.89
CA PHE A 85 1.11 -25.63 -12.59
C PHE A 85 2.49 -26.18 -12.20
N PRO A 86 3.55 -25.35 -12.15
CA PRO A 86 4.94 -25.81 -11.91
C PRO A 86 5.17 -26.57 -10.61
N ASP A 87 4.37 -26.31 -9.59
CA ASP A 87 4.40 -26.99 -8.29
C ASP A 87 3.59 -28.32 -8.25
N GLY A 88 3.10 -28.76 -9.41
CA GLY A 88 2.24 -29.94 -9.52
C GLY A 88 0.78 -29.70 -9.15
N GLY A 89 0.41 -28.53 -8.67
CA GLY A 89 -0.98 -28.17 -8.38
C GLY A 89 -1.83 -28.19 -9.65
N MET A 90 -3.11 -28.56 -9.53
CA MET A 90 -4.00 -28.77 -10.68
C MET A 90 -5.37 -28.12 -10.43
N MET A 91 -5.85 -27.36 -11.43
CA MET A 91 -7.24 -26.94 -11.55
C MET A 91 -7.97 -27.88 -12.51
N LYS A 92 -9.24 -28.21 -12.23
CA LYS A 92 -10.07 -29.07 -13.07
C LYS A 92 -11.36 -28.34 -13.45
N PHE A 93 -11.79 -28.54 -14.70
CA PHE A 93 -13.02 -27.97 -15.24
C PHE A 93 -13.93 -29.09 -15.71
N ALA A 94 -15.16 -29.15 -15.21
CA ALA A 94 -16.20 -30.08 -15.68
C ALA A 94 -17.36 -29.27 -16.27
N TYR A 95 -17.78 -29.65 -17.46
CA TYR A 95 -18.82 -28.95 -18.24
C TYR A 95 -20.10 -29.78 -18.28
N ASP A 96 -21.19 -29.26 -17.78
CA ASP A 96 -22.53 -29.82 -17.91
C ASP A 96 -23.35 -28.91 -18.85
N ASP A 97 -23.24 -29.19 -20.13
CA ASP A 97 -23.91 -28.38 -21.16
C ASP A 97 -25.45 -28.48 -21.08
N LYS A 98 -26.00 -29.61 -20.56
CA LYS A 98 -27.46 -29.79 -20.38
C LYS A 98 -28.01 -28.83 -19.32
N ASN A 99 -27.33 -28.69 -18.20
CA ASN A 99 -27.73 -27.83 -17.09
C ASN A 99 -27.03 -26.45 -17.13
N ARG A 100 -26.24 -26.16 -18.18
CA ARG A 100 -25.49 -24.91 -18.39
C ARG A 100 -24.59 -24.59 -17.22
N ARG A 101 -23.84 -25.57 -16.72
CA ARG A 101 -22.96 -25.46 -15.57
C ARG A 101 -21.51 -25.72 -15.93
N VAL A 102 -20.62 -24.96 -15.31
CA VAL A 102 -19.18 -25.22 -15.31
C VAL A 102 -18.74 -25.37 -13.87
N THR A 103 -18.26 -26.56 -13.51
CA THR A 103 -17.67 -26.80 -12.20
C THR A 103 -16.16 -26.62 -12.30
N LEU A 104 -15.64 -25.64 -11.58
CA LEU A 104 -14.23 -25.44 -11.33
C LEU A 104 -13.86 -26.16 -10.04
N THR A 105 -12.89 -27.06 -10.08
CA THR A 105 -12.23 -27.57 -8.88
C THR A 105 -10.90 -26.88 -8.76
N GLU A 106 -10.75 -26.11 -7.73
CA GLU A 106 -9.56 -25.33 -7.41
C GLU A 106 -8.41 -26.25 -6.98
N ARG A 107 -7.22 -25.70 -6.87
CA ARG A 107 -5.99 -26.42 -6.53
C ARG A 107 -6.00 -27.01 -5.11
N ASN A 108 -6.73 -26.39 -4.16
CA ASN A 108 -6.96 -26.93 -2.81
C ASN A 108 -8.03 -28.03 -2.78
N GLY A 109 -8.76 -28.21 -3.88
CA GLY A 109 -9.83 -29.18 -4.03
C GLY A 109 -11.23 -28.60 -3.86
N SER A 110 -11.36 -27.33 -3.46
CA SER A 110 -12.66 -26.65 -3.35
C SER A 110 -13.36 -26.55 -4.71
N LYS A 111 -14.69 -26.50 -4.69
CA LYS A 111 -15.50 -26.46 -5.91
C LYS A 111 -16.31 -25.18 -6.00
N ILE A 112 -16.23 -24.54 -7.15
CA ILE A 112 -17.06 -23.41 -7.53
C ILE A 112 -17.87 -23.82 -8.76
N ILE A 113 -19.19 -23.61 -8.74
CA ILE A 113 -20.06 -23.93 -9.85
C ILE A 113 -20.60 -22.63 -10.43
N HIS A 114 -20.30 -22.37 -11.69
CA HIS A 114 -20.87 -21.25 -12.46
C HIS A 114 -22.04 -21.76 -13.29
N VAL A 115 -23.19 -21.14 -13.13
CA VAL A 115 -24.39 -21.38 -13.94
C VAL A 115 -24.57 -20.23 -14.93
N HIS A 116 -24.73 -20.55 -16.19
CA HIS A 116 -24.86 -19.53 -17.24
C HIS A 116 -26.19 -19.65 -17.98
N ASP A 117 -26.64 -18.54 -18.58
CA ASP A 117 -27.80 -18.51 -19.46
C ASP A 117 -27.44 -18.96 -20.89
N GLU A 118 -28.39 -18.82 -21.81
CA GLU A 118 -28.23 -19.16 -23.24
C GLU A 118 -27.19 -18.28 -23.96
N ARG A 119 -26.86 -17.10 -23.42
CA ARG A 119 -25.84 -16.18 -23.93
C ARG A 119 -24.49 -16.36 -23.25
N TYR A 120 -24.33 -17.44 -22.46
CA TYR A 120 -23.11 -17.74 -21.67
C TYR A 120 -22.75 -16.66 -20.63
N ARG A 121 -23.75 -15.88 -20.12
CA ARG A 121 -23.55 -14.94 -19.02
C ARG A 121 -23.72 -15.69 -17.71
N ASN A 122 -22.84 -15.47 -16.75
CA ASN A 122 -22.93 -16.08 -15.41
C ASN A 122 -24.18 -15.54 -14.69
N THR A 123 -25.14 -16.39 -14.38
CA THR A 123 -26.37 -16.00 -13.68
C THR A 123 -26.37 -16.43 -12.22
N GLU A 124 -25.57 -17.43 -11.86
CA GLU A 124 -25.41 -17.91 -10.49
C GLU A 124 -23.99 -18.46 -10.31
N THR A 125 -23.35 -18.13 -9.19
CA THR A 125 -22.13 -18.79 -8.70
C THR A 125 -22.46 -19.49 -7.40
N ILE A 126 -22.13 -20.79 -7.28
CA ILE A 126 -22.36 -21.62 -6.09
C ILE A 126 -20.98 -21.98 -5.53
N TYR A 127 -20.73 -21.65 -4.28
CA TYR A 127 -19.48 -21.90 -3.58
C TYR A 127 -19.48 -23.24 -2.83
N GLU A 128 -18.31 -23.67 -2.34
CA GLU A 128 -18.13 -24.95 -1.64
C GLU A 128 -19.02 -25.08 -0.39
N ASP A 129 -19.26 -23.99 0.33
CA ASP A 129 -20.13 -23.92 1.53
C ASP A 129 -21.63 -23.90 1.20
N GLY A 130 -21.99 -23.94 -0.10
CA GLY A 130 -23.36 -23.89 -0.59
C GLY A 130 -23.95 -22.50 -0.71
N THR A 131 -23.23 -21.46 -0.31
CA THR A 131 -23.67 -20.07 -0.52
C THR A 131 -23.65 -19.69 -1.99
N LYS A 132 -24.41 -18.65 -2.37
CA LYS A 132 -24.63 -18.31 -3.77
C LYS A 132 -24.57 -16.83 -4.03
N GLU A 133 -24.08 -16.49 -5.23
CA GLU A 133 -24.27 -15.16 -5.84
C GLU A 133 -25.21 -15.30 -7.02
N HIS A 134 -26.06 -14.27 -7.22
CA HIS A 134 -26.99 -14.22 -8.36
C HIS A 134 -26.81 -12.93 -9.14
N TYR A 135 -26.90 -13.05 -10.47
CA TYR A 135 -26.73 -11.96 -11.40
C TYR A 135 -27.91 -11.89 -12.39
N LEU A 136 -28.49 -10.72 -12.57
CA LEU A 136 -29.51 -10.47 -13.58
C LEU A 136 -28.98 -9.49 -14.63
N TYR A 137 -29.32 -9.76 -15.88
CA TYR A 137 -28.88 -8.97 -17.02
C TYR A 137 -30.06 -8.50 -17.85
N ASN A 138 -29.90 -7.32 -18.43
CA ASN A 138 -30.83 -6.85 -19.45
C ASN A 138 -30.50 -7.44 -20.85
N GLU A 139 -31.30 -7.08 -21.86
CA GLU A 139 -31.11 -7.55 -23.24
C GLU A 139 -29.80 -7.08 -23.88
N LYS A 140 -29.21 -5.99 -23.40
CA LYS A 140 -27.93 -5.43 -23.85
C LYS A 140 -26.72 -6.05 -23.14
N ASN A 141 -26.88 -7.14 -22.37
CA ASN A 141 -25.86 -7.83 -21.59
C ASN A 141 -25.26 -7.00 -20.43
N GLN A 142 -25.97 -5.99 -19.92
CA GLN A 142 -25.55 -5.21 -18.76
C GLN A 142 -26.14 -5.84 -17.50
N CYS A 143 -25.34 -5.98 -16.44
CA CYS A 143 -25.78 -6.49 -15.13
C CYS A 143 -26.68 -5.42 -14.47
N ILE A 144 -27.94 -5.76 -14.22
CA ILE A 144 -28.92 -4.84 -13.61
C ILE A 144 -29.18 -5.17 -12.14
N SER A 145 -28.75 -6.35 -11.65
CA SER A 145 -28.86 -6.74 -10.26
C SER A 145 -27.80 -7.76 -9.93
N MET A 146 -27.16 -7.59 -8.78
CA MET A 146 -26.23 -8.53 -8.18
C MET A 146 -26.68 -8.80 -6.75
N THR A 147 -26.86 -10.07 -6.40
CA THR A 147 -27.12 -10.51 -5.02
C THR A 147 -25.90 -11.30 -4.55
N ASP A 148 -25.30 -10.90 -3.43
CA ASP A 148 -24.10 -11.52 -2.89
C ASP A 148 -24.41 -12.79 -2.06
N ARG A 149 -23.38 -13.43 -1.54
CA ARG A 149 -23.46 -14.67 -0.75
C ARG A 149 -24.26 -14.56 0.55
N LEU A 150 -24.48 -13.33 1.06
CA LEU A 150 -25.33 -13.06 2.24
C LEU A 150 -26.76 -12.64 1.85
N GLY A 151 -27.12 -12.72 0.55
CA GLY A 151 -28.45 -12.39 0.05
C GLY A 151 -28.72 -10.88 -0.11
N ARG A 152 -27.70 -10.04 -0.01
CA ARG A 152 -27.79 -8.58 -0.12
C ARG A 152 -27.74 -8.16 -1.59
N THR A 153 -28.67 -7.31 -2.00
CA THR A 153 -28.84 -6.98 -3.42
C THR A 153 -28.44 -5.55 -3.73
N THR A 154 -27.57 -5.38 -4.72
CA THR A 154 -27.27 -4.10 -5.38
C THR A 154 -27.95 -4.08 -6.74
N ARG A 155 -28.64 -2.97 -7.08
CA ARG A 155 -29.31 -2.75 -8.36
C ARG A 155 -28.63 -1.66 -9.16
N MET A 156 -28.61 -1.83 -10.49
CA MET A 156 -28.00 -0.92 -11.45
C MET A 156 -28.98 -0.57 -12.56
N ALA A 157 -28.99 0.69 -12.97
CA ALA A 157 -29.78 1.15 -14.11
C ALA A 157 -28.87 1.81 -15.15
N TYR A 158 -29.24 1.71 -16.41
CA TYR A 158 -28.47 2.20 -17.55
C TYR A 158 -29.36 3.01 -18.51
N ASP A 159 -28.78 3.96 -19.20
CA ASP A 159 -29.45 4.66 -20.29
C ASP A 159 -29.45 3.85 -21.61
N ASN A 160 -30.04 4.44 -22.66
CA ASN A 160 -30.12 3.80 -23.97
C ASN A 160 -28.77 3.64 -24.67
N ARG A 161 -27.73 4.39 -24.27
CA ARG A 161 -26.36 4.35 -24.79
C ARG A 161 -25.49 3.37 -24.05
N GLY A 162 -25.92 2.90 -22.87
CA GLY A 162 -25.22 1.94 -22.06
C GLY A 162 -24.47 2.53 -20.88
N ASN A 163 -24.63 3.81 -20.61
CA ASN A 163 -24.02 4.46 -19.44
C ASN A 163 -24.78 4.08 -18.18
N LEU A 164 -24.05 3.82 -17.09
CA LEU A 164 -24.63 3.54 -15.77
C LEU A 164 -25.25 4.82 -15.20
N THR A 165 -26.58 4.87 -15.06
CA THR A 165 -27.29 6.06 -14.56
C THR A 165 -27.61 6.01 -13.10
N GLN A 166 -27.68 4.81 -12.49
CA GLN A 166 -27.98 4.67 -11.07
C GLN A 166 -27.41 3.37 -10.49
N THR A 167 -26.95 3.45 -9.24
CA THR A 167 -26.75 2.28 -8.37
C THR A 167 -27.57 2.44 -7.10
N VAL A 168 -28.13 1.32 -6.59
CA VAL A 168 -28.85 1.27 -5.30
C VAL A 168 -28.31 0.06 -4.52
N ASP A 169 -27.67 0.31 -3.40
CA ASP A 169 -27.11 -0.75 -2.55
C ASP A 169 -28.16 -1.40 -1.62
N ALA A 170 -27.73 -2.35 -0.82
CA ALA A 170 -28.60 -3.10 0.11
C ALA A 170 -29.23 -2.21 1.19
N LEU A 171 -28.61 -1.10 1.58
CA LEU A 171 -29.14 -0.11 2.54
C LEU A 171 -29.95 1.00 1.86
N LYS A 172 -30.28 0.85 0.57
CA LYS A 172 -31.02 1.81 -0.24
C LYS A 172 -30.27 3.14 -0.48
N ARG A 173 -28.96 3.19 -0.27
CA ARG A 173 -28.14 4.33 -0.70
C ARG A 173 -28.17 4.38 -2.21
N ARG A 174 -28.54 5.55 -2.76
CA ARG A 174 -28.73 5.74 -4.18
C ARG A 174 -27.67 6.69 -4.72
N VAL A 175 -26.91 6.23 -5.73
CA VAL A 175 -25.97 7.07 -6.48
C VAL A 175 -26.51 7.22 -7.90
N ASN A 176 -26.68 8.46 -8.37
CA ASN A 176 -27.10 8.74 -9.73
C ASN A 176 -25.98 9.43 -10.51
N TYR A 177 -25.91 9.13 -11.78
CA TYR A 177 -24.92 9.62 -12.74
C TYR A 177 -25.64 10.24 -13.92
N THR A 178 -25.23 11.42 -14.37
CA THR A 178 -25.76 12.06 -15.58
C THR A 178 -24.66 12.24 -16.61
N TYR A 179 -25.02 12.17 -17.87
CA TYR A 179 -24.08 12.22 -18.99
C TYR A 179 -24.57 13.18 -20.06
N ASP A 180 -23.62 13.73 -20.83
CA ASP A 180 -23.94 14.53 -22.03
C ASP A 180 -24.21 13.63 -23.25
N ALA A 181 -24.38 14.30 -24.41
CA ALA A 181 -24.65 13.62 -25.68
C ALA A 181 -23.48 12.71 -26.13
N ASP A 182 -22.25 12.98 -25.71
CA ASP A 182 -21.03 12.25 -26.08
C ASP A 182 -20.60 11.24 -25.03
N CYS A 183 -21.46 10.98 -24.03
CA CYS A 183 -21.24 10.06 -22.90
C CYS A 183 -20.17 10.51 -21.89
N HIS A 184 -19.86 11.80 -21.80
CA HIS A 184 -19.03 12.32 -20.72
C HIS A 184 -19.88 12.48 -19.46
N LEU A 185 -19.31 12.12 -18.30
CA LEU A 185 -19.96 12.22 -16.99
C LEU A 185 -20.13 13.69 -16.58
N ILE A 186 -21.36 14.22 -16.59
CA ILE A 186 -21.66 15.61 -16.18
C ILE A 186 -21.77 15.73 -14.68
N SER A 187 -22.54 14.84 -14.01
CA SER A 187 -22.70 14.97 -12.56
C SER A 187 -22.87 13.63 -11.85
N VAL A 188 -22.54 13.66 -10.54
CA VAL A 188 -22.80 12.55 -9.61
C VAL A 188 -23.60 13.10 -8.44
N SER A 189 -24.74 12.45 -8.13
CA SER A 189 -25.51 12.76 -6.92
C SER A 189 -25.68 11.53 -6.03
N ILE A 190 -25.67 11.74 -4.72
CA ILE A 190 -25.86 10.71 -3.70
C ILE A 190 -27.10 11.07 -2.89
N ASN A 191 -28.08 10.15 -2.82
CA ASN A 191 -29.36 10.35 -2.14
C ASN A 191 -30.08 11.66 -2.55
N GLY A 192 -29.91 12.08 -3.83
CA GLY A 192 -30.52 13.28 -4.41
C GLY A 192 -29.71 14.57 -4.22
N LYS A 193 -28.58 14.56 -3.50
CA LYS A 193 -27.67 15.71 -3.38
C LYS A 193 -26.55 15.60 -4.42
N GLU A 194 -26.39 16.60 -5.28
CA GLU A 194 -25.30 16.68 -6.25
C GLU A 194 -23.96 16.83 -5.51
N ARG A 195 -23.00 15.96 -5.80
CA ARG A 195 -21.68 15.94 -5.16
C ARG A 195 -20.57 16.48 -6.03
N LEU A 196 -20.72 16.27 -7.34
CA LEU A 196 -19.73 16.61 -8.34
C LEU A 196 -20.44 17.05 -9.61
N LYS A 197 -19.91 18.09 -10.25
CA LYS A 197 -20.30 18.54 -11.57
C LYS A 197 -19.09 18.81 -12.44
N ASN A 198 -19.06 18.22 -13.62
CA ASN A 198 -17.98 18.35 -14.59
C ASN A 198 -18.39 19.25 -15.77
N HIS A 199 -17.43 19.97 -16.30
CA HIS A 199 -17.57 20.84 -17.45
C HIS A 199 -16.58 20.44 -18.54
N TYR A 200 -17.05 20.37 -19.78
CA TYR A 200 -16.26 19.96 -20.95
C TYR A 200 -16.26 21.03 -22.02
N ASP A 201 -15.19 21.11 -22.83
CA ASP A 201 -15.15 21.93 -24.03
C ASP A 201 -15.85 21.23 -25.21
N GLY A 202 -15.95 21.92 -26.35
CA GLY A 202 -16.58 21.37 -27.55
C GLY A 202 -15.82 20.22 -28.23
N LYS A 203 -14.63 19.84 -27.69
CA LYS A 203 -13.84 18.67 -28.12
C LYS A 203 -13.93 17.50 -27.12
N GLY A 204 -14.68 17.67 -26.02
CA GLY A 204 -14.81 16.67 -24.97
C GLY A 204 -13.67 16.67 -23.95
N ASN A 205 -12.80 17.67 -23.92
CA ASN A 205 -11.79 17.78 -22.88
C ASN A 205 -12.39 18.38 -21.62
N LEU A 206 -12.02 17.84 -20.44
CA LEU A 206 -12.44 18.39 -19.15
C LEU A 206 -11.82 19.77 -18.96
N ILE A 207 -12.65 20.79 -18.74
CA ILE A 207 -12.22 22.20 -18.48
C ILE A 207 -12.53 22.64 -17.06
N GLY A 208 -13.18 21.81 -16.25
CA GLY A 208 -13.40 22.10 -14.83
C GLY A 208 -14.28 21.08 -14.15
N THR A 209 -14.15 21.08 -12.83
CA THR A 209 -15.00 20.30 -11.92
C THR A 209 -15.40 21.19 -10.75
N GLU A 210 -16.61 21.02 -10.26
CA GLU A 210 -17.20 21.81 -9.18
C GLU A 210 -17.85 20.87 -8.16
N ASN A 211 -17.65 21.14 -6.87
CA ASN A 211 -18.34 20.44 -5.82
C ASN A 211 -19.66 21.13 -5.43
N LEU A 212 -20.43 20.54 -4.55
CA LEU A 212 -21.76 21.05 -4.13
C LEU A 212 -21.69 22.44 -3.42
N TYR A 213 -20.52 22.89 -2.97
CA TYR A 213 -20.34 24.22 -2.35
C TYR A 213 -19.87 25.29 -3.36
N GLY A 214 -19.82 24.96 -4.65
CA GLY A 214 -19.36 25.86 -5.69
C GLY A 214 -17.83 25.98 -5.79
N ASN A 215 -17.08 25.21 -4.99
CA ASN A 215 -15.61 25.18 -5.09
C ASN A 215 -15.22 24.54 -6.41
N ARG A 216 -14.60 25.33 -7.28
CA ARG A 216 -14.31 24.97 -8.66
C ARG A 216 -12.81 24.83 -8.89
N ILE A 217 -12.44 23.75 -9.58
CA ILE A 217 -11.14 23.59 -10.23
C ILE A 217 -11.36 23.86 -11.71
N THR A 218 -10.57 24.73 -12.32
CA THR A 218 -10.58 24.98 -13.76
C THR A 218 -9.33 24.44 -14.42
N VAL A 219 -9.50 23.93 -15.65
CA VAL A 219 -8.40 23.35 -16.43
C VAL A 219 -8.35 24.03 -17.78
N ILE A 220 -7.18 24.55 -18.14
CA ILE A 220 -6.86 25.01 -19.49
C ILE A 220 -6.04 23.92 -20.14
N ASN A 221 -6.51 23.43 -21.27
CA ASN A 221 -5.84 22.38 -22.05
C ASN A 221 -5.05 23.01 -23.21
N ASN A 222 -3.90 22.42 -23.55
CA ASN A 222 -3.14 22.79 -24.74
C ASN A 222 -3.86 22.30 -26.02
N GLY A 223 -3.25 22.59 -27.19
CA GLY A 223 -3.81 22.21 -28.49
C GLY A 223 -4.02 20.70 -28.69
N ALA A 224 -3.33 19.87 -27.91
CA ALA A 224 -3.44 18.41 -27.93
C ALA A 224 -4.46 17.86 -26.89
N GLY A 225 -5.18 18.74 -26.18
CA GLY A 225 -6.18 18.36 -25.17
C GLY A 225 -5.55 17.91 -23.83
N ARG A 226 -4.29 18.25 -23.56
CA ARG A 226 -3.62 17.94 -22.28
C ARG A 226 -3.70 19.14 -21.34
N PRO A 227 -3.92 18.94 -20.03
CA PRO A 227 -3.93 20.02 -19.04
C PRO A 227 -2.60 20.80 -19.05
N GLU A 228 -2.63 22.10 -19.35
CA GLU A 228 -1.48 23.01 -19.32
C GLU A 228 -1.51 23.88 -18.08
N THR A 229 -2.72 24.28 -17.64
CA THR A 229 -2.91 25.06 -16.42
C THR A 229 -4.10 24.51 -15.63
N ILE A 230 -3.89 24.32 -14.32
CA ILE A 230 -4.95 23.92 -13.39
C ILE A 230 -5.05 25.01 -12.33
N THR A 231 -6.22 25.68 -12.21
CA THR A 231 -6.50 26.65 -11.18
C THR A 231 -7.42 26.04 -10.13
N TYR A 232 -7.00 26.05 -8.88
CA TYR A 232 -7.74 25.53 -7.74
C TYR A 232 -8.74 26.57 -7.18
N ALA A 233 -9.60 26.14 -6.25
CA ALA A 233 -10.66 26.98 -5.69
C ALA A 233 -10.12 28.25 -4.96
N ASP A 234 -8.94 28.18 -4.36
CA ASP A 234 -8.24 29.30 -3.71
C ASP A 234 -7.50 30.23 -4.69
N GLY A 235 -7.67 29.99 -6.01
CA GLY A 235 -6.98 30.72 -7.05
C GLY A 235 -5.50 30.38 -7.22
N SER A 236 -5.00 29.34 -6.54
CA SER A 236 -3.65 28.82 -6.77
C SER A 236 -3.56 28.10 -8.12
N VAL A 237 -2.41 28.13 -8.78
CA VAL A 237 -2.24 27.68 -10.15
C VAL A 237 -1.09 26.68 -10.24
N LEU A 238 -1.35 25.52 -10.87
CA LEU A 238 -0.37 24.55 -11.29
C LEU A 238 -0.16 24.68 -12.80
N GLU A 239 1.08 24.84 -13.25
CA GLU A 239 1.43 24.91 -14.69
C GLU A 239 2.22 23.64 -15.09
N ILE A 240 1.88 23.07 -16.26
CA ILE A 240 2.47 21.84 -16.78
C ILE A 240 3.03 22.08 -18.17
N GLY A 241 4.33 21.87 -18.35
CA GLY A 241 4.99 21.94 -19.65
C GLY A 241 5.26 20.56 -20.24
N TYR A 242 5.06 20.41 -21.56
CA TYR A 242 5.22 19.16 -22.29
C TYR A 242 6.27 19.28 -23.40
N ASP A 243 6.93 18.16 -23.72
CA ASP A 243 7.70 18.04 -24.95
C ASP A 243 6.80 17.66 -26.16
N GLU A 244 7.42 17.52 -27.34
CA GLU A 244 6.74 17.15 -28.58
C GLU A 244 6.11 15.76 -28.52
N ASN A 245 6.65 14.83 -27.73
CA ASN A 245 6.11 13.48 -27.49
C ASN A 245 4.97 13.48 -26.48
N GLY A 246 4.78 14.59 -25.75
CA GLY A 246 3.78 14.77 -24.71
C GLY A 246 4.20 14.26 -23.34
N ASN A 247 5.50 14.12 -23.10
CA ASN A 247 6.02 13.90 -21.77
C ASN A 247 6.04 15.21 -20.99
N ILE A 248 5.77 15.14 -19.68
CA ILE A 248 5.86 16.32 -18.81
C ILE A 248 7.33 16.67 -18.58
N VAL A 249 7.81 17.77 -19.16
CA VAL A 249 9.20 18.23 -18.98
C VAL A 249 9.34 19.26 -17.86
N GLN A 250 8.26 19.92 -17.48
CA GLN A 250 8.23 20.93 -16.43
C GLN A 250 6.92 20.89 -15.65
N LEU A 251 7.03 21.03 -14.36
CA LEU A 251 5.91 21.19 -13.45
C LEU A 251 6.21 22.37 -12.55
N LYS A 252 5.39 23.45 -12.65
CA LYS A 252 5.49 24.62 -11.77
C LYS A 252 4.32 24.54 -10.80
N ASP A 253 4.63 24.33 -9.54
CA ASP A 253 3.63 24.14 -8.49
C ASP A 253 2.90 25.45 -8.15
N VAL A 254 1.89 25.35 -7.31
CA VAL A 254 1.04 26.45 -6.86
C VAL A 254 1.78 27.55 -6.11
N THR A 255 3.00 27.32 -5.67
CA THR A 255 3.87 28.30 -5.00
C THR A 255 4.93 28.89 -5.95
N GLY A 256 4.90 28.48 -7.23
CA GLY A 256 5.80 28.95 -8.27
C GLY A 256 7.12 28.16 -8.40
N ASN A 257 7.28 27.07 -7.64
CA ASN A 257 8.47 26.24 -7.66
C ASN A 257 8.46 25.27 -8.85
N VAL A 258 9.61 25.09 -9.48
CA VAL A 258 9.72 24.35 -10.73
C VAL A 258 10.48 23.03 -10.54
N THR A 259 9.86 21.93 -10.91
CA THR A 259 10.49 20.63 -11.09
C THR A 259 10.59 20.32 -12.57
N THR A 260 11.74 19.82 -13.05
CA THR A 260 11.96 19.44 -14.46
C THR A 260 12.32 17.97 -14.60
N TYR A 261 11.95 17.41 -15.76
CA TYR A 261 12.16 16.00 -16.09
C TYR A 261 12.90 15.89 -17.42
N GLY A 262 13.86 14.98 -17.49
CA GLY A 262 14.55 14.61 -18.72
C GLY A 262 14.27 13.17 -19.09
N TYR A 263 14.11 12.91 -20.37
CA TYR A 263 13.70 11.61 -20.92
C TYR A 263 14.75 11.07 -21.90
N ASP A 264 14.79 9.75 -22.04
CA ASP A 264 15.50 9.10 -23.13
C ASP A 264 14.61 8.95 -24.38
N ALA A 265 15.17 8.35 -25.42
CA ALA A 265 14.47 8.13 -26.68
C ALA A 265 13.23 7.20 -26.56
N LEU A 266 13.07 6.49 -25.46
CA LEU A 266 11.93 5.61 -25.16
C LEU A 266 10.89 6.28 -24.25
N ASN A 267 11.01 7.58 -24.03
CA ASN A 267 10.16 8.37 -23.12
C ASN A 267 10.23 7.90 -21.67
N ARG A 268 11.37 7.33 -21.21
CA ARG A 268 11.60 6.97 -19.82
C ARG A 268 12.33 8.10 -19.11
N VAL A 269 11.93 8.41 -17.89
CA VAL A 269 12.58 9.46 -17.09
C VAL A 269 14.01 9.03 -16.74
N ILE A 270 15.03 9.74 -17.24
CA ILE A 270 16.44 9.50 -16.91
C ILE A 270 16.99 10.53 -15.91
N LYS A 271 16.29 11.63 -15.71
CA LYS A 271 16.71 12.71 -14.83
C LYS A 271 15.50 13.46 -14.28
N THR A 272 15.53 13.76 -12.99
CA THR A 272 14.64 14.75 -12.37
C THR A 272 15.48 15.85 -11.73
N VAL A 273 15.02 17.09 -11.80
CA VAL A 273 15.62 18.23 -11.10
C VAL A 273 14.52 18.87 -10.28
N ASP A 274 14.65 18.87 -8.97
CA ASP A 274 13.67 19.46 -8.07
C ASP A 274 13.77 21.00 -7.98
N ALA A 275 12.89 21.61 -7.23
CA ALA A 275 12.84 23.07 -7.05
C ALA A 275 14.09 23.67 -6.40
N ASN A 276 14.86 22.91 -5.62
CA ASN A 276 16.14 23.30 -5.04
C ASN A 276 17.35 22.94 -5.95
N ARG A 277 17.08 22.55 -7.19
CA ARG A 277 18.07 22.14 -8.22
C ARG A 277 18.82 20.84 -7.92
N ASN A 278 18.32 20.01 -7.03
CA ASN A 278 18.88 18.69 -6.75
C ASN A 278 18.54 17.71 -7.88
N VAL A 279 19.50 16.90 -8.26
CA VAL A 279 19.39 16.02 -9.45
C VAL A 279 19.33 14.56 -9.04
N THR A 280 18.27 13.85 -9.41
CA THR A 280 18.21 12.38 -9.36
C THR A 280 18.30 11.81 -10.76
N ARG A 281 19.08 10.72 -10.96
CA ARG A 281 19.27 10.06 -12.25
C ARG A 281 18.84 8.60 -12.20
N TYR A 282 18.35 8.10 -13.34
CA TYR A 282 17.87 6.74 -13.49
C TYR A 282 18.51 6.08 -14.71
N THR A 283 18.84 4.79 -14.60
CA THR A 283 19.23 3.95 -15.74
C THR A 283 18.29 2.76 -15.85
N TYR A 284 18.21 2.20 -17.06
CA TYR A 284 17.25 1.14 -17.37
C TYR A 284 17.91 0.02 -18.16
N ASP A 285 17.41 -1.18 -18.03
CA ASP A 285 17.75 -2.29 -18.92
C ASP A 285 16.87 -2.30 -20.19
N ALA A 286 17.09 -3.30 -21.04
CA ALA A 286 16.36 -3.48 -22.28
C ALA A 286 14.88 -3.90 -22.09
N ALA A 287 14.47 -4.26 -20.88
CA ALA A 287 13.07 -4.57 -20.52
C ALA A 287 12.38 -3.40 -19.80
N ASP A 288 12.93 -2.18 -19.89
CA ASP A 288 12.43 -0.94 -19.28
C ASP A 288 12.39 -0.96 -17.74
N ARG A 289 13.21 -1.81 -17.10
CA ARG A 289 13.31 -1.89 -15.65
C ARG A 289 14.44 -1.00 -15.16
N VAL A 290 14.22 -0.26 -14.06
CA VAL A 290 15.26 0.57 -13.44
C VAL A 290 16.40 -0.32 -12.95
N THR A 291 17.63 -0.06 -13.41
CA THR A 291 18.84 -0.77 -12.98
C THR A 291 19.61 0.01 -11.93
N THR A 292 19.65 1.35 -12.03
CA THR A 292 20.24 2.19 -10.99
C THR A 292 19.42 3.45 -10.74
N VAL A 293 19.46 3.91 -9.50
CA VAL A 293 19.03 5.25 -9.09
C VAL A 293 20.22 5.94 -8.45
N THR A 294 20.59 7.12 -8.95
CA THR A 294 21.63 7.97 -8.36
C THR A 294 20.98 9.19 -7.75
N ASP A 295 21.15 9.39 -6.46
CA ASP A 295 20.63 10.52 -5.73
C ASP A 295 21.42 11.83 -5.97
N ALA A 296 21.00 12.92 -5.35
CA ALA A 296 21.64 14.23 -5.52
C ALA A 296 23.04 14.32 -4.89
N MET A 297 23.40 13.40 -3.99
CA MET A 297 24.75 13.29 -3.40
C MET A 297 25.67 12.38 -4.21
N GLY A 298 25.14 11.69 -5.24
CA GLY A 298 25.87 10.73 -6.05
C GLY A 298 25.85 9.30 -5.53
N ASN A 299 25.14 9.01 -4.44
CA ASN A 299 24.98 7.64 -3.95
C ASN A 299 24.12 6.85 -4.94
N GLN A 300 24.41 5.55 -5.09
CA GLN A 300 23.73 4.68 -6.04
C GLN A 300 23.06 3.50 -5.38
N ARG A 301 21.76 3.32 -5.70
CA ARG A 301 21.02 2.09 -5.46
C ARG A 301 20.94 1.30 -6.76
N ALA A 302 21.27 0.02 -6.74
CA ALA A 302 21.23 -0.83 -7.92
C ALA A 302 20.29 -2.03 -7.74
N TYR A 303 19.65 -2.44 -8.84
CA TYR A 303 18.70 -3.55 -8.89
C TYR A 303 19.16 -4.59 -9.89
N THR A 304 19.14 -5.86 -9.48
CA THR A 304 19.41 -7.01 -10.35
C THR A 304 18.11 -7.81 -10.54
N TYR A 305 17.90 -8.30 -11.75
CA TYR A 305 16.68 -8.99 -12.12
C TYR A 305 16.97 -10.37 -12.72
N ASN A 306 16.10 -11.34 -12.47
CA ASN A 306 16.12 -12.59 -13.22
C ASN A 306 15.43 -12.43 -14.58
N ALA A 307 15.51 -13.45 -15.43
CA ALA A 307 14.90 -13.46 -16.76
C ALA A 307 13.36 -13.27 -16.71
N GLY A 308 12.69 -13.64 -15.63
CA GLY A 308 11.25 -13.43 -15.42
C GLY A 308 10.87 -12.03 -14.91
N GLY A 309 11.85 -11.12 -14.77
CA GLY A 309 11.61 -9.73 -14.34
C GLY A 309 11.48 -9.53 -12.84
N LYS A 310 11.77 -10.53 -12.03
CA LYS A 310 11.77 -10.42 -10.56
C LYS A 310 13.11 -9.92 -10.05
N ILE A 311 13.11 -9.01 -9.07
CA ILE A 311 14.32 -8.49 -8.42
C ILE A 311 15.00 -9.63 -7.66
N THR A 312 16.27 -9.94 -7.99
CA THR A 312 17.07 -10.95 -7.30
C THR A 312 18.05 -10.35 -6.30
N ALA A 313 18.44 -9.09 -6.49
CA ALA A 313 19.27 -8.39 -5.53
C ALA A 313 18.97 -6.88 -5.57
N ILE A 314 19.08 -6.26 -4.40
CA ILE A 314 19.04 -4.80 -4.21
C ILE A 314 20.33 -4.43 -3.49
N ARG A 315 21.22 -3.74 -4.18
CA ARG A 315 22.37 -3.07 -3.57
C ARG A 315 21.94 -1.66 -3.19
N ASP A 316 21.94 -1.37 -1.90
CA ASP A 316 21.47 -0.09 -1.39
C ASP A 316 22.52 1.03 -1.52
N PHE A 317 22.16 2.26 -1.20
CA PHE A 317 23.01 3.44 -1.29
C PHE A 317 24.30 3.34 -0.45
N ASP A 318 24.30 2.56 0.63
CA ASP A 318 25.48 2.25 1.47
C ASP A 318 26.35 1.12 0.92
N GLY A 319 25.98 0.53 -0.22
CA GLY A 319 26.69 -0.55 -0.89
C GLY A 319 26.36 -1.95 -0.38
N ASN A 320 25.57 -2.11 0.66
CA ASN A 320 25.12 -3.40 1.17
C ASN A 320 24.02 -4.00 0.28
N THR A 321 23.96 -5.33 0.20
CA THR A 321 23.08 -6.03 -0.72
C THR A 321 22.12 -6.97 0.02
N ALA A 322 20.84 -6.88 -0.29
CA ALA A 322 19.84 -7.88 0.08
C ALA A 322 19.48 -8.73 -1.15
N GLU A 323 19.20 -10.03 -0.98
CA GLU A 323 19.01 -10.99 -2.06
C GLU A 323 17.68 -11.74 -1.94
N PHE A 324 17.13 -12.16 -3.10
CA PHE A 324 15.86 -12.88 -3.20
C PHE A 324 16.01 -14.10 -4.10
N ILE A 325 15.63 -15.26 -3.58
CA ILE A 325 15.50 -16.51 -4.34
C ILE A 325 14.02 -16.79 -4.52
N TYR A 326 13.65 -17.22 -5.71
CA TYR A 326 12.25 -17.48 -6.10
C TYR A 326 12.04 -18.93 -6.46
N ASN A 327 10.94 -19.49 -5.98
CA ASN A 327 10.48 -20.81 -6.40
C ASN A 327 10.02 -20.82 -7.88
N PRO A 328 9.70 -21.98 -8.48
CA PRO A 328 9.23 -22.07 -9.87
C PRO A 328 7.98 -21.21 -10.17
N LEU A 329 7.11 -20.97 -9.19
CA LEU A 329 5.94 -20.12 -9.33
C LEU A 329 6.25 -18.62 -9.32
N GLY A 330 7.49 -18.22 -8.99
CA GLY A 330 7.89 -16.81 -8.88
C GLY A 330 7.50 -16.15 -7.55
N LYS A 331 7.27 -16.94 -6.51
CA LYS A 331 7.13 -16.48 -5.13
C LYS A 331 8.49 -16.51 -4.44
N VAL A 332 8.75 -15.56 -3.53
CA VAL A 332 10.01 -15.52 -2.76
C VAL A 332 10.09 -16.79 -1.91
N GLU A 333 11.13 -17.59 -2.09
CA GLU A 333 11.43 -18.78 -1.30
C GLU A 333 12.43 -18.48 -0.18
N THR A 334 13.43 -17.64 -0.50
CA THR A 334 14.42 -17.18 0.47
C THR A 334 14.67 -15.68 0.27
N TYR A 335 14.65 -14.96 1.35
CA TYR A 335 15.14 -13.60 1.46
C TYR A 335 16.41 -13.62 2.31
N THR A 336 17.50 -13.04 1.80
CA THR A 336 18.76 -12.83 2.53
C THR A 336 18.91 -11.34 2.75
N ASP A 337 19.06 -10.93 4.00
CA ASP A 337 19.24 -9.53 4.35
C ASP A 337 20.67 -9.04 4.11
N LYS A 338 20.96 -7.80 4.45
CA LYS A 338 22.26 -7.16 4.23
C LYS A 338 23.38 -7.71 5.10
N GLU A 339 23.07 -8.48 6.16
CA GLU A 339 24.01 -9.15 7.06
C GLU A 339 24.12 -10.65 6.77
N GLY A 340 23.43 -11.14 5.73
CA GLY A 340 23.43 -12.54 5.31
C GLY A 340 22.44 -13.42 6.05
N GLN A 341 21.57 -12.85 6.89
CA GLN A 341 20.54 -13.60 7.61
C GLN A 341 19.43 -14.01 6.66
N GLN A 342 18.90 -15.22 6.80
CA GLN A 342 17.94 -15.79 5.86
C GLN A 342 16.57 -16.02 6.48
N VAL A 343 15.55 -15.61 5.74
CA VAL A 343 14.14 -15.91 6.02
C VAL A 343 13.64 -16.82 4.91
N HIS A 344 13.03 -17.96 5.26
CA HIS A 344 12.50 -18.93 4.31
C HIS A 344 10.97 -18.95 4.33
N PHE A 345 10.38 -19.02 3.12
CA PHE A 345 8.94 -19.04 2.91
C PHE A 345 8.52 -20.33 2.25
N THR A 346 7.45 -20.95 2.73
CA THR A 346 6.76 -22.02 2.03
C THR A 346 5.33 -21.62 1.70
N TYR A 347 4.75 -22.25 0.70
CA TYR A 347 3.43 -21.89 0.18
C TYR A 347 2.51 -23.12 0.14
N ASP A 348 1.22 -22.87 0.31
CA ASP A 348 0.19 -23.90 0.11
C ASP A 348 -0.16 -24.06 -1.38
N LYS A 349 -1.12 -24.93 -1.68
CA LYS A 349 -1.56 -25.19 -3.05
C LYS A 349 -2.24 -24.01 -3.72
N MET A 350 -2.75 -23.03 -2.97
CA MET A 350 -3.37 -21.81 -3.47
C MET A 350 -2.39 -20.64 -3.54
N TRP A 351 -1.08 -20.91 -3.24
CA TRP A 351 0.02 -19.93 -3.22
C TRP A 351 -0.04 -18.91 -2.07
N ASN A 352 -0.81 -19.21 -1.03
CA ASN A 352 -0.76 -18.48 0.23
C ASN A 352 0.49 -18.89 1.00
N VAL A 353 1.04 -18.00 1.82
CA VAL A 353 2.17 -18.31 2.69
C VAL A 353 1.73 -19.38 3.70
N ARG A 354 2.35 -20.55 3.66
CA ARG A 354 2.09 -21.67 4.58
C ARG A 354 2.96 -21.59 5.82
N SER A 355 4.22 -21.20 5.67
CA SER A 355 5.11 -20.96 6.80
C SER A 355 6.17 -19.91 6.46
N VAL A 356 6.61 -19.21 7.51
CA VAL A 356 7.78 -18.36 7.52
C VAL A 356 8.74 -18.92 8.56
N THR A 357 9.98 -19.20 8.16
CA THR A 357 11.05 -19.62 9.07
C THR A 357 12.05 -18.49 9.18
N ALA A 358 12.22 -17.97 10.39
CA ALA A 358 13.12 -16.87 10.72
C ALA A 358 14.57 -17.35 10.82
N PRO A 359 15.58 -16.45 10.87
CA PRO A 359 17.00 -16.80 11.01
C PRO A 359 17.35 -17.63 12.25
N ASP A 360 16.61 -17.46 13.35
CA ASP A 360 16.74 -18.24 14.60
C ASP A 360 16.06 -19.62 14.54
N HIS A 361 15.55 -20.01 13.33
CA HIS A 361 14.73 -21.21 13.09
C HIS A 361 13.36 -21.21 13.78
N GLY A 362 12.92 -20.09 14.35
CA GLY A 362 11.53 -19.88 14.76
C GLY A 362 10.60 -20.01 13.55
N GLN A 363 9.51 -20.78 13.68
CA GLN A 363 8.61 -21.03 12.56
C GLN A 363 7.19 -20.56 12.87
N GLN A 364 6.66 -19.67 12.03
CA GLN A 364 5.27 -19.27 12.02
C GLN A 364 4.52 -20.01 10.92
N LYS A 365 3.33 -20.56 11.21
CA LYS A 365 2.54 -21.35 10.27
C LYS A 365 1.15 -20.76 10.08
N TYR A 366 0.63 -20.83 8.84
CA TYR A 366 -0.63 -20.26 8.42
C TYR A 366 -1.50 -21.31 7.74
N PHE A 367 -2.80 -21.27 8.01
CA PHE A 367 -3.80 -22.17 7.47
C PHE A 367 -4.98 -21.37 6.95
N TYR A 368 -5.47 -21.77 5.78
CA TYR A 368 -6.51 -21.04 5.05
C TYR A 368 -7.70 -21.94 4.78
N ASP A 369 -8.88 -21.34 4.67
CA ASP A 369 -10.10 -22.02 4.24
C ASP A 369 -10.18 -22.17 2.70
N SER A 370 -11.33 -22.66 2.21
CA SER A 370 -11.58 -22.81 0.77
C SER A 370 -11.63 -21.49 0.01
N ASP A 371 -11.96 -20.39 0.67
CA ASP A 371 -12.06 -19.06 0.11
C ASP A 371 -10.75 -18.25 0.24
N ASN A 372 -9.67 -18.90 0.75
CA ASN A 372 -8.35 -18.31 1.02
C ASN A 372 -8.32 -17.28 2.16
N HIS A 373 -9.25 -17.33 3.10
CA HIS A 373 -9.15 -16.56 4.33
C HIS A 373 -8.24 -17.28 5.32
N LEU A 374 -7.42 -16.53 6.06
CA LEU A 374 -6.56 -17.05 7.12
C LEU A 374 -7.43 -17.49 8.32
N VAL A 375 -7.58 -18.80 8.55
CA VAL A 375 -8.42 -19.33 9.65
C VAL A 375 -7.63 -19.71 10.89
N LYS A 376 -6.30 -19.92 10.75
CA LYS A 376 -5.46 -20.30 11.89
C LYS A 376 -4.01 -19.89 11.65
N GLN A 377 -3.38 -19.37 12.69
CA GLN A 377 -1.96 -19.06 12.77
C GLN A 377 -1.35 -19.79 13.96
N ILE A 378 -0.17 -20.36 13.80
CA ILE A 378 0.63 -20.92 14.88
C ILE A 378 1.88 -20.06 15.01
N LEU A 379 2.07 -19.45 16.17
CA LEU A 379 3.20 -18.58 16.49
C LEU A 379 4.48 -19.41 16.76
N PRO A 380 5.68 -18.82 16.75
CA PRO A 380 6.95 -19.53 16.93
C PRO A 380 7.05 -20.33 18.25
N MET A 381 6.44 -19.84 19.32
CA MET A 381 6.39 -20.52 20.64
C MET A 381 5.24 -21.54 20.73
N GLY A 382 4.42 -21.69 19.68
CA GLY A 382 3.31 -22.65 19.63
C GLY A 382 1.95 -22.07 19.97
N GLY A 383 1.85 -20.78 20.33
CA GLY A 383 0.59 -20.08 20.52
C GLY A 383 -0.30 -20.20 19.26
N VAL A 384 -1.61 -20.33 19.43
CA VAL A 384 -2.56 -20.53 18.30
C VAL A 384 -3.57 -19.40 18.29
N VAL A 385 -3.56 -18.64 17.17
CA VAL A 385 -4.62 -17.65 16.86
C VAL A 385 -5.58 -18.26 15.85
N LYS A 386 -6.90 -18.08 16.06
CA LYS A 386 -7.93 -18.56 15.13
C LYS A 386 -8.79 -17.41 14.65
N TYR A 387 -9.33 -17.54 13.46
CA TYR A 387 -10.21 -16.55 12.83
C TYR A 387 -11.40 -17.26 12.20
N ALA A 388 -12.57 -16.62 12.25
CA ALA A 388 -13.76 -17.02 11.50
C ALA A 388 -14.26 -15.87 10.65
N TYR A 389 -14.93 -16.20 9.55
CA TYR A 389 -15.42 -15.24 8.56
C TYR A 389 -16.86 -15.55 8.17
N ASP A 390 -17.59 -14.50 7.77
CA ASP A 390 -18.88 -14.67 7.11
C ASP A 390 -18.68 -14.94 5.61
N ALA A 391 -19.75 -15.25 4.90
CA ALA A 391 -19.71 -15.54 3.48
C ALA A 391 -19.35 -14.33 2.58
N ALA A 392 -19.29 -13.10 3.11
CA ALA A 392 -18.78 -11.92 2.42
C ALA A 392 -17.28 -11.67 2.68
N GLY A 393 -16.63 -12.50 3.50
CA GLY A 393 -15.23 -12.38 3.87
C GLY A 393 -14.96 -11.42 5.03
N ASN A 394 -15.98 -10.96 5.75
CA ASN A 394 -15.78 -10.18 6.96
C ASN A 394 -15.37 -11.09 8.10
N ARG A 395 -14.35 -10.71 8.89
CA ARG A 395 -13.90 -11.46 10.05
C ARG A 395 -14.93 -11.36 11.18
N THR A 396 -15.62 -12.46 11.53
CA THR A 396 -16.65 -12.51 12.58
C THR A 396 -16.09 -12.88 13.93
N GLU A 397 -14.98 -13.62 13.99
CA GLU A 397 -14.35 -13.99 15.27
C GLU A 397 -12.82 -13.96 15.17
N MET A 398 -12.17 -13.64 16.28
CA MET A 398 -10.74 -13.82 16.51
C MET A 398 -10.56 -14.44 17.89
N THR A 399 -9.89 -15.60 17.96
CA THR A 399 -9.53 -16.25 19.22
C THR A 399 -8.02 -16.15 19.42
N ASP A 400 -7.59 -15.58 20.54
CA ASP A 400 -6.18 -15.42 20.90
C ASP A 400 -5.56 -16.77 21.36
N PRO A 401 -4.24 -16.82 21.64
CA PRO A 401 -3.59 -18.04 22.11
C PRO A 401 -4.04 -18.54 23.48
N GLU A 402 -4.68 -17.71 24.30
CA GLU A 402 -5.26 -18.08 25.59
C GLU A 402 -6.68 -18.62 25.46
N GLY A 403 -7.30 -18.54 24.27
CA GLY A 403 -8.64 -19.00 23.98
C GLY A 403 -9.71 -17.93 24.15
N ASN A 404 -9.34 -16.68 24.42
CA ASN A 404 -10.27 -15.56 24.50
C ASN A 404 -10.75 -15.19 23.09
N THR A 405 -12.07 -15.00 22.95
CA THR A 405 -12.67 -14.75 21.62
C THR A 405 -13.35 -13.39 21.57
N THR A 406 -12.85 -12.51 20.69
CA THR A 406 -13.49 -11.26 20.28
C THR A 406 -14.40 -11.53 19.08
N ARG A 407 -15.63 -10.99 19.08
CA ARG A 407 -16.61 -11.12 17.99
C ARG A 407 -16.88 -9.79 17.32
N TYR A 408 -17.10 -9.83 16.01
CA TYR A 408 -17.32 -8.66 15.16
C TYR A 408 -18.62 -8.81 14.39
N PHE A 409 -19.43 -7.76 14.35
CA PHE A 409 -20.73 -7.75 13.68
C PHE A 409 -20.75 -6.66 12.61
N TYR A 410 -21.43 -6.92 11.50
CA TYR A 410 -21.42 -6.06 10.32
C TYR A 410 -22.83 -5.80 9.81
N ASP A 411 -23.01 -4.64 9.18
CA ASP A 411 -24.25 -4.31 8.50
C ASP A 411 -24.30 -4.88 7.06
N ALA A 412 -25.38 -4.57 6.35
CA ALA A 412 -25.64 -5.07 5.01
C ALA A 412 -24.72 -4.49 3.91
N VAL A 413 -23.78 -3.59 4.23
CA VAL A 413 -22.75 -3.08 3.32
C VAL A 413 -21.33 -3.29 3.86
N ASN A 414 -21.14 -4.27 4.75
CA ASN A 414 -19.87 -4.68 5.36
C ASN A 414 -19.21 -3.64 6.28
N ARG A 415 -19.98 -2.72 6.88
CA ARG A 415 -19.43 -1.82 7.89
C ARG A 415 -19.55 -2.47 9.27
N LEU A 416 -18.48 -2.37 10.09
CA LEU A 416 -18.44 -2.88 11.46
C LEU A 416 -19.47 -2.14 12.33
N THR A 417 -20.41 -2.85 12.94
CA THR A 417 -21.46 -2.27 13.79
C THR A 417 -21.27 -2.56 15.27
N GLU A 418 -20.59 -3.66 15.61
CA GLU A 418 -20.34 -4.01 17.01
C GLU A 418 -19.05 -4.83 17.13
N VAL A 419 -18.30 -4.58 18.19
CA VAL A 419 -17.22 -5.44 18.70
C VAL A 419 -17.64 -5.92 20.08
N LEU A 420 -17.64 -7.23 20.29
CA LEU A 420 -17.89 -7.89 21.57
C LEU A 420 -16.60 -8.53 22.06
N GLU A 421 -16.05 -7.98 23.13
CA GLU A 421 -14.83 -8.49 23.75
C GLU A 421 -15.07 -9.76 24.57
N PRO A 422 -14.04 -10.56 24.92
CA PRO A 422 -14.18 -11.81 25.65
C PRO A 422 -14.85 -11.67 27.02
N ASP A 423 -14.65 -10.53 27.70
CA ASP A 423 -15.27 -10.19 29.01
C ASP A 423 -16.73 -9.75 28.89
N GLY A 424 -17.29 -9.70 27.68
CA GLY A 424 -18.64 -9.24 27.41
C GLY A 424 -18.78 -7.73 27.18
N ALA A 425 -17.71 -6.98 27.26
CA ALA A 425 -17.69 -5.55 26.93
C ALA A 425 -18.01 -5.33 25.44
N ARG A 426 -18.79 -4.28 25.15
CA ARG A 426 -19.27 -4.00 23.79
C ARG A 426 -18.92 -2.61 23.35
N THR A 427 -18.40 -2.50 22.13
CA THR A 427 -18.27 -1.22 21.42
C THR A 427 -19.21 -1.23 20.23
N VAL A 428 -20.09 -0.23 20.12
CA VAL A 428 -21.14 -0.15 19.08
C VAL A 428 -20.91 1.05 18.18
N TYR A 429 -21.09 0.86 16.86
CA TYR A 429 -20.89 1.86 15.82
C TYR A 429 -22.19 2.07 15.03
N GLU A 430 -22.62 3.32 14.88
CA GLU A 430 -23.79 3.69 14.08
C GLU A 430 -23.38 4.60 12.92
N TYR A 431 -23.99 4.40 11.77
CA TYR A 431 -23.65 5.10 10.53
C TYR A 431 -24.87 5.80 9.92
N ASP A 432 -24.62 6.93 9.26
CA ASP A 432 -25.63 7.57 8.42
C ASP A 432 -25.82 6.82 7.09
N ARG A 433 -26.74 7.34 6.25
CA ARG A 433 -27.01 6.77 4.91
C ARG A 433 -25.89 6.98 3.90
N GLU A 434 -25.03 7.96 4.12
CA GLU A 434 -23.85 8.25 3.32
C GLU A 434 -22.67 7.33 3.64
N GLY A 435 -22.68 6.70 4.82
CA GLY A 435 -21.66 5.79 5.32
C GLY A 435 -20.71 6.41 6.35
N ASN A 436 -21.00 7.62 6.82
CA ASN A 436 -20.21 8.26 7.87
C ASN A 436 -20.57 7.70 9.23
N LEU A 437 -19.59 7.50 10.13
CA LEU A 437 -19.79 7.09 11.53
C LEU A 437 -20.40 8.26 12.31
N VAL A 438 -21.67 8.13 12.73
CA VAL A 438 -22.36 9.21 13.47
C VAL A 438 -22.36 9.02 14.97
N ARG A 439 -22.12 7.78 15.44
CA ARG A 439 -22.07 7.49 16.87
C ARG A 439 -21.16 6.29 17.14
N GLU A 440 -20.40 6.40 18.21
CA GLU A 440 -19.61 5.32 18.80
C GLU A 440 -19.94 5.24 20.29
N THR A 441 -20.33 4.06 20.78
CA THR A 441 -20.54 3.79 22.20
C THR A 441 -19.51 2.77 22.65
N ASN A 442 -18.64 3.15 23.58
CA ASN A 442 -17.58 2.30 24.09
C ASN A 442 -18.09 1.27 25.11
N ALA A 443 -17.20 0.37 25.54
CA ALA A 443 -17.48 -0.69 26.50
C ALA A 443 -18.05 -0.19 27.85
N SER A 444 -17.73 1.03 28.26
CA SER A 444 -18.26 1.68 29.47
C SER A 444 -19.61 2.36 29.25
N GLY A 445 -20.22 2.23 28.06
CA GLY A 445 -21.49 2.87 27.71
C GLY A 445 -21.37 4.37 27.39
N GLN A 446 -20.15 4.91 27.31
CA GLN A 446 -19.92 6.30 26.96
C GLN A 446 -20.07 6.48 25.46
N THR A 447 -20.86 7.48 25.07
CA THR A 447 -21.16 7.73 23.64
C THR A 447 -20.47 8.98 23.13
N THR A 448 -19.75 8.84 22.02
CA THR A 448 -19.23 9.94 21.22
C THR A 448 -20.05 10.08 19.95
N SER A 449 -20.49 11.29 19.61
CA SER A 449 -21.30 11.56 18.41
C SER A 449 -20.54 12.47 17.44
N TYR A 450 -20.78 12.26 16.14
CA TYR A 450 -20.11 12.97 15.06
C TYR A 450 -21.12 13.57 14.10
N THR A 451 -20.85 14.76 13.58
CA THR A 451 -21.61 15.35 12.48
C THR A 451 -20.70 15.59 11.29
N TYR A 452 -21.31 15.64 10.12
CA TYR A 452 -20.59 15.76 8.86
C TYR A 452 -21.25 16.79 7.96
N ASP A 453 -20.47 17.45 7.15
CA ASP A 453 -20.99 18.27 6.06
C ASP A 453 -21.40 17.38 4.86
N ASP A 454 -21.96 18.03 3.87
CA ASP A 454 -22.44 17.33 2.67
C ASP A 454 -21.32 16.77 1.77
N LEU A 455 -20.03 17.07 2.02
CA LEU A 455 -18.87 16.39 1.40
C LEU A 455 -18.36 15.20 2.20
N GLY A 456 -18.97 14.88 3.36
CA GLY A 456 -18.54 13.82 4.26
C GLY A 456 -17.35 14.21 5.15
N ARG A 457 -17.04 15.51 5.29
CA ARG A 457 -16.00 16.00 6.22
C ARG A 457 -16.62 16.17 7.59
N ARG A 458 -15.93 15.69 8.64
CA ARG A 458 -16.42 15.76 10.02
C ARG A 458 -16.46 17.20 10.54
N THR A 459 -17.64 17.72 10.82
CA THR A 459 -17.87 19.10 11.29
C THR A 459 -17.94 19.22 12.80
N SER A 460 -18.28 18.14 13.53
CA SER A 460 -18.20 18.16 14.99
C SER A 460 -17.94 16.79 15.60
N VAL A 461 -17.42 16.83 16.82
CA VAL A 461 -17.34 15.69 17.75
C VAL A 461 -17.97 16.14 19.06
N THR A 462 -18.94 15.39 19.57
CA THR A 462 -19.54 15.57 20.89
C THR A 462 -19.18 14.36 21.75
N ASP A 463 -18.52 14.61 22.88
CA ASP A 463 -18.12 13.56 23.81
C ASP A 463 -19.29 13.08 24.70
N ALA A 464 -19.03 12.10 25.56
CA ALA A 464 -20.03 11.51 26.44
C ALA A 464 -20.52 12.51 27.50
N ALA A 465 -19.83 13.58 27.81
CA ALA A 465 -20.23 14.65 28.70
C ALA A 465 -21.07 15.73 27.98
N GLY A 466 -21.28 15.59 26.65
CA GLY A 466 -21.99 16.55 25.82
C GLY A 466 -21.14 17.73 25.37
N ALA A 467 -19.84 17.70 25.63
CA ALA A 467 -18.92 18.76 25.18
C ALA A 467 -18.64 18.62 23.69
N THR A 468 -18.92 19.66 22.91
CA THR A 468 -18.82 19.65 21.45
C THR A 468 -17.64 20.47 20.97
N THR A 469 -16.75 19.83 20.21
CA THR A 469 -15.72 20.48 19.41
C THR A 469 -16.15 20.49 17.95
N SER A 470 -16.12 21.65 17.28
CA SER A 470 -16.50 21.80 15.89
C SER A 470 -15.36 22.31 15.00
N VAL A 471 -15.42 21.95 13.71
CA VAL A 471 -14.41 22.31 12.70
C VAL A 471 -15.07 23.02 11.54
N LEU A 472 -14.52 24.17 11.16
CA LEU A 472 -14.83 24.87 9.91
C LEU A 472 -13.71 24.62 8.90
N TYR A 473 -14.10 24.47 7.64
CA TYR A 473 -13.17 24.16 6.54
C TYR A 473 -13.15 25.30 5.51
N ASN A 474 -11.96 25.57 4.98
CA ASN A 474 -11.80 26.49 3.86
C ASN A 474 -12.15 25.81 2.50
N GLU A 475 -12.01 26.57 1.42
CA GLU A 475 -12.31 26.16 0.03
C GLU A 475 -11.48 24.95 -0.45
N LEU A 476 -10.26 24.78 0.09
CA LEU A 476 -9.39 23.64 -0.17
C LEU A 476 -9.70 22.40 0.71
N GLY A 477 -10.69 22.52 1.61
CA GLY A 477 -11.02 21.46 2.56
C GLY A 477 -10.05 21.31 3.73
N LYS A 478 -9.23 22.34 4.00
CA LYS A 478 -8.37 22.41 5.18
C LYS A 478 -9.14 22.99 6.36
N ALA A 479 -8.85 22.50 7.58
CA ALA A 479 -9.44 23.08 8.79
C ALA A 479 -8.99 24.54 8.95
N GLU A 480 -9.93 25.48 8.86
CA GLU A 480 -9.68 26.90 9.05
C GLU A 480 -9.85 27.32 10.52
N ARG A 481 -10.81 26.70 11.21
CA ARG A 481 -11.07 26.99 12.62
C ARG A 481 -11.57 25.74 13.36
N ILE A 482 -11.02 25.53 14.55
CA ILE A 482 -11.53 24.55 15.52
C ILE A 482 -12.13 25.32 16.68
N CYS A 483 -13.41 25.14 16.96
CA CYS A 483 -14.14 25.76 18.08
C CYS A 483 -14.29 24.74 19.20
N TYR A 484 -13.91 25.11 20.42
CA TYR A 484 -13.95 24.27 21.60
C TYR A 484 -15.23 24.46 22.41
N PRO A 485 -15.60 23.51 23.28
CA PRO A 485 -16.84 23.58 24.09
C PRO A 485 -16.96 24.82 24.99
N ASN A 486 -15.85 25.39 25.40
CA ASN A 486 -15.78 26.62 26.21
C ASN A 486 -15.98 27.91 25.39
N GLY A 487 -16.28 27.82 24.09
CA GLY A 487 -16.44 28.96 23.17
C GLY A 487 -15.14 29.55 22.61
N SER A 488 -13.98 29.07 23.04
CA SER A 488 -12.70 29.47 22.47
C SER A 488 -12.43 28.81 21.14
N SER A 489 -11.46 29.27 20.37
CA SER A 489 -11.12 28.66 19.07
C SER A 489 -9.64 28.78 18.73
N THR A 490 -9.16 27.77 17.97
CA THR A 490 -7.89 27.81 17.27
C THR A 490 -8.15 28.12 15.80
N VAL A 491 -7.41 29.05 15.22
CA VAL A 491 -7.52 29.50 13.82
C VAL A 491 -6.25 29.15 13.07
N TYR A 492 -6.42 28.57 11.88
CA TYR A 492 -5.35 28.16 10.98
C TYR A 492 -5.38 29.03 9.72
N GLU A 493 -4.24 29.57 9.33
CA GLU A 493 -4.06 30.28 8.08
C GLU A 493 -3.12 29.48 7.17
N TYR A 494 -3.43 29.50 5.89
CA TYR A 494 -2.66 28.76 4.89
C TYR A 494 -2.13 29.68 3.81
N GLU A 495 -0.96 29.34 3.27
CA GLU A 495 -0.48 29.92 2.02
C GLU A 495 -1.34 29.41 0.85
N LYS A 496 -1.23 30.05 -0.31
CA LYS A 496 -1.77 29.51 -1.56
C LYS A 496 -1.24 28.08 -1.78
N GLY A 497 -2.14 27.16 -2.15
CA GLY A 497 -1.80 25.74 -2.27
C GLY A 497 -1.86 24.97 -0.96
N GLY A 498 -2.28 25.57 0.15
CA GLY A 498 -2.70 24.89 1.38
C GLY A 498 -1.57 24.49 2.33
N ARG A 499 -0.35 25.10 2.25
CA ARG A 499 0.67 24.94 3.30
C ARG A 499 0.31 25.82 4.50
N LEU A 500 0.49 25.28 5.74
CA LEU A 500 0.19 25.99 6.98
C LEU A 500 1.12 27.20 7.14
N LYS A 501 0.54 28.41 7.20
CA LYS A 501 1.28 29.67 7.37
C LYS A 501 1.34 30.09 8.83
N SER A 502 0.21 29.99 9.53
CA SER A 502 0.13 30.37 10.95
C SER A 502 -0.96 29.59 11.69
N VAL A 503 -0.80 29.49 12.99
CA VAL A 503 -1.81 29.02 13.94
C VAL A 503 -1.99 30.08 15.01
N ARG A 504 -3.23 30.42 15.35
CA ARG A 504 -3.57 31.29 16.47
C ARG A 504 -4.41 30.51 17.48
N TYR A 505 -3.91 30.38 18.69
CA TYR A 505 -4.51 29.65 19.80
C TYR A 505 -5.56 30.47 20.54
N PRO A 506 -6.38 29.83 21.43
CA PRO A 506 -7.44 30.52 22.20
C PRO A 506 -6.99 31.65 23.09
N ASP A 507 -5.78 31.63 23.61
CA ASP A 507 -5.15 32.65 24.45
C ASP A 507 -4.62 33.84 23.65
N GLY A 508 -4.76 33.82 22.32
CA GLY A 508 -4.24 34.82 21.40
C GLY A 508 -2.79 34.63 20.98
N ALA A 509 -2.07 33.68 21.59
CA ALA A 509 -0.72 33.31 21.16
C ALA A 509 -0.76 32.66 19.77
N GLY A 510 0.32 32.73 19.01
CA GLY A 510 0.36 32.19 17.65
C GLY A 510 1.72 31.62 17.28
N GLU A 511 1.70 30.72 16.31
CA GLU A 511 2.89 30.19 15.67
C GLU A 511 2.90 30.56 14.19
N HIS A 512 4.08 30.82 13.62
CA HIS A 512 4.28 31.10 12.20
C HIS A 512 5.28 30.13 11.59
N TYR A 513 5.09 29.85 10.31
CA TYR A 513 5.87 28.85 9.58
C TYR A 513 6.32 29.43 8.23
N GLY A 514 7.61 29.27 7.92
CA GLY A 514 8.23 29.59 6.64
C GLY A 514 8.79 28.36 5.96
N TYR A 515 8.81 28.34 4.62
CA TYR A 515 9.19 27.14 3.85
C TYR A 515 10.14 27.50 2.71
N ASP A 516 10.99 26.52 2.34
CA ASP A 516 11.78 26.59 1.12
C ASP A 516 10.96 26.19 -0.14
N ALA A 517 11.61 26.23 -1.29
CA ALA A 517 11.01 25.88 -2.58
C ALA A 517 10.55 24.41 -2.70
N ARG A 518 11.08 23.48 -1.91
CA ARG A 518 10.63 22.07 -1.84
C ARG A 518 9.48 21.88 -0.86
N GLY A 519 9.19 22.89 -0.03
CA GLY A 519 8.20 22.81 1.04
C GLY A 519 8.77 22.32 2.38
N ASN A 520 10.10 22.29 2.54
CA ASN A 520 10.72 22.01 3.83
C ASN A 520 10.56 23.23 4.74
N LEU A 521 10.27 23.01 6.03
CA LEU A 521 10.11 24.06 7.04
C LEU A 521 11.46 24.74 7.31
N THR A 522 11.62 26.01 6.92
CA THR A 522 12.87 26.76 7.13
C THR A 522 12.82 27.66 8.36
N GLU A 523 11.62 28.01 8.81
CA GLU A 523 11.43 28.91 9.96
C GLU A 523 10.18 28.52 10.74
N ARG A 524 10.27 28.51 12.07
CA ARG A 524 9.15 28.38 12.99
C ARG A 524 9.28 29.40 14.10
N THR A 525 8.30 30.27 14.22
CA THR A 525 8.16 31.17 15.38
C THR A 525 7.18 30.54 16.35
N THR A 526 7.59 30.33 17.62
CA THR A 526 6.75 29.72 18.67
C THR A 526 5.76 30.73 19.24
N THR A 527 4.81 30.27 20.08
CA THR A 527 3.87 31.12 20.82
C THR A 527 4.54 32.16 21.74
N ALA A 528 5.77 31.91 22.18
CA ALA A 528 6.58 32.84 22.96
C ALA A 528 7.32 33.90 22.08
N GLY A 529 7.14 33.82 20.75
CA GLY A 529 7.85 34.70 19.81
C GLY A 529 9.29 34.24 19.49
N GLU A 530 9.67 33.07 19.94
CA GLU A 530 10.98 32.48 19.70
C GLU A 530 11.07 31.94 18.29
N CYS A 531 12.12 32.30 17.54
CA CYS A 531 12.30 31.88 16.15
C CYS A 531 13.38 30.77 16.04
N TYR A 532 12.98 29.63 15.52
CA TYR A 532 13.88 28.54 15.13
C TYR A 532 14.05 28.56 13.62
N LYS A 533 15.29 28.37 13.14
CA LYS A 533 15.60 28.26 11.71
C LYS A 533 16.17 26.90 11.40
N TYR A 534 15.78 26.35 10.26
CA TYR A 534 16.17 25.03 9.79
C TYR A 534 16.87 25.14 8.44
N SER A 535 18.00 24.48 8.27
CA SER A 535 18.61 24.28 6.97
C SER A 535 18.60 22.80 6.59
N TYR A 536 18.66 22.55 5.30
CA TYR A 536 18.54 21.20 4.74
C TYR A 536 19.68 20.91 3.77
N ASP A 537 20.10 19.65 3.73
CA ASP A 537 20.99 19.16 2.69
C ASP A 537 20.23 18.95 1.37
N CYS A 538 20.95 18.51 0.33
CA CYS A 538 20.36 18.28 -0.99
C CYS A 538 19.38 17.09 -1.06
N LEU A 539 19.30 16.24 -0.02
CA LEU A 539 18.31 15.17 0.11
C LEU A 539 17.12 15.57 1.01
N ALA A 540 17.00 16.85 1.39
CA ALA A 540 15.97 17.40 2.29
C ALA A 540 16.03 16.85 3.72
N ARG A 541 17.21 16.48 4.22
CA ARG A 541 17.44 16.13 5.61
C ARG A 541 17.92 17.36 6.36
N ILE A 542 17.55 17.52 7.64
CA ILE A 542 17.93 18.67 8.46
C ILE A 542 19.47 18.71 8.61
N ALA A 543 20.11 19.73 8.04
CA ALA A 543 21.54 19.94 8.15
C ALA A 543 21.92 20.77 9.40
N SER A 544 21.07 21.75 9.76
CA SER A 544 21.22 22.52 10.98
C SER A 544 19.91 23.02 11.56
N ILE A 545 19.91 23.26 12.86
CA ILE A 545 18.84 23.93 13.60
C ILE A 545 19.46 25.10 14.38
N GLU A 546 19.06 26.34 14.06
CA GLU A 546 19.40 27.53 14.82
C GLU A 546 18.28 27.78 15.85
N ASN A 547 18.64 27.86 17.13
CA ASN A 547 17.72 28.18 18.21
C ASN A 547 17.52 29.71 18.34
N PRO A 548 16.54 30.21 19.11
CA PRO A 548 16.27 31.63 19.28
C PRO A 548 17.42 32.46 19.87
N ALA A 549 18.33 31.83 20.60
CA ALA A 549 19.51 32.46 21.17
C ALA A 549 20.70 32.54 20.19
N GLY A 550 20.53 32.03 18.94
CA GLY A 550 21.56 32.00 17.91
C GLY A 550 22.54 30.83 18.01
N GLY A 551 22.30 29.88 18.93
CA GLY A 551 23.04 28.62 18.99
C GLY A 551 22.62 27.69 17.84
N VAL A 552 23.59 27.02 17.18
CA VAL A 552 23.32 26.19 16.02
C VAL A 552 23.76 24.75 16.30
N ALA A 553 22.82 23.82 16.18
CA ALA A 553 23.09 22.40 16.16
C ALA A 553 23.23 21.91 14.70
N TYR A 554 24.19 21.01 14.44
CA TYR A 554 24.48 20.45 13.11
C TYR A 554 24.32 18.94 13.06
N PHE A 555 23.86 18.44 11.91
CA PHE A 555 23.65 17.02 11.67
C PHE A 555 24.32 16.58 10.36
N THR A 556 24.98 15.43 10.38
CA THR A 556 25.46 14.75 9.18
C THR A 556 24.90 13.35 9.10
N TYR A 557 24.82 12.84 7.89
CA TYR A 557 24.10 11.60 7.59
C TYR A 557 24.92 10.67 6.70
N ASP A 558 24.67 9.39 6.84
CA ASP A 558 25.15 8.40 5.88
C ASP A 558 24.28 8.40 4.59
N ALA A 559 24.62 7.52 3.65
CA ALA A 559 23.93 7.39 2.37
C ALA A 559 22.47 6.90 2.51
N LEU A 560 22.10 6.26 3.61
CA LEU A 560 20.72 5.80 3.90
C LEU A 560 19.89 6.83 4.66
N GLY A 561 20.49 7.98 5.08
CA GLY A 561 19.79 9.05 5.78
C GLY A 561 19.78 8.88 7.30
N ARG A 562 20.63 8.01 7.87
CA ARG A 562 20.81 7.86 9.32
C ARG A 562 21.82 8.89 9.81
N VAL A 563 21.59 9.50 10.98
CA VAL A 563 22.50 10.49 11.57
C VAL A 563 23.82 9.81 11.95
N THR A 564 24.94 10.26 11.40
CA THR A 564 26.28 9.77 11.75
C THR A 564 27.00 10.70 12.73
N LYS A 565 26.65 11.98 12.74
CA LYS A 565 27.19 12.98 13.65
C LYS A 565 26.10 13.97 14.01
N ALA A 566 25.96 14.28 15.30
CA ALA A 566 25.20 15.40 15.82
C ALA A 566 26.14 16.28 16.65
N GLU A 567 26.10 17.60 16.40
CA GLU A 567 26.84 18.60 17.14
C GLU A 567 25.82 19.56 17.77
N ASP A 568 25.87 19.71 19.09
CA ASP A 568 24.96 20.62 19.80
C ASP A 568 25.41 22.09 19.68
N GLU A 569 24.60 23.01 20.21
CA GLU A 569 24.85 24.45 20.15
C GLU A 569 26.10 24.88 20.93
N LYS A 570 26.70 24.02 21.75
CA LYS A 570 27.94 24.24 22.51
C LYS A 570 29.17 23.63 21.83
N GLY A 571 28.96 22.96 20.68
CA GLY A 571 30.01 22.27 19.95
C GLY A 571 30.32 20.86 20.48
N ASN A 572 29.49 20.31 21.36
CA ASN A 572 29.62 18.91 21.78
C ASN A 572 29.20 17.97 20.67
N VAL A 573 30.05 17.02 20.31
CA VAL A 573 29.85 16.10 19.20
C VAL A 573 29.49 14.72 19.68
N THR A 574 28.40 14.16 19.20
CA THR A 574 28.04 12.74 19.35
C THR A 574 28.09 12.08 17.98
N CYS A 575 28.80 10.94 17.88
CA CYS A 575 28.92 10.16 16.66
C CYS A 575 28.13 8.84 16.77
N TYR A 576 27.58 8.38 15.64
CA TYR A 576 26.75 7.18 15.53
C TYR A 576 27.26 6.30 14.41
N GLU A 577 27.35 5.00 14.66
CA GLU A 577 27.66 3.99 13.65
C GLU A 577 26.52 2.95 13.61
N TYR A 578 26.29 2.37 12.44
CA TYR A 578 25.16 1.48 12.22
C TYR A 578 25.60 0.17 11.58
N THR A 579 24.88 -0.90 11.88
CA THR A 579 25.02 -2.19 11.19
C THR A 579 24.51 -2.07 9.75
N PRO A 580 24.85 -3.00 8.84
CA PRO A 580 24.32 -3.05 7.49
C PRO A 580 22.77 -3.08 7.43
N ASN A 581 22.10 -3.74 8.39
CA ASN A 581 20.64 -3.79 8.51
C ASN A 581 20.01 -2.51 9.06
N GLY A 582 20.85 -1.59 9.61
CA GLY A 582 20.40 -0.27 10.07
C GLY A 582 20.24 -0.16 11.58
N ASN A 583 20.60 -1.18 12.36
CA ASN A 583 20.61 -1.11 13.81
C ASN A 583 21.80 -0.25 14.29
N LEU A 584 21.65 0.46 15.40
CA LEU A 584 22.71 1.26 16.00
C LEU A 584 23.82 0.35 16.52
N ALA A 585 25.04 0.45 15.95
CA ALA A 585 26.18 -0.39 16.34
C ALA A 585 27.05 0.25 17.41
N LYS A 586 27.19 1.60 17.35
CA LYS A 586 28.05 2.32 18.27
C LYS A 586 27.59 3.78 18.42
N VAL A 587 27.73 4.30 19.64
CA VAL A 587 27.62 5.72 19.96
C VAL A 587 28.92 6.15 20.63
N THR A 588 29.49 7.28 20.21
CA THR A 588 30.58 7.96 20.86
C THR A 588 30.10 9.32 21.34
N ASP A 589 30.10 9.58 22.64
CA ASP A 589 29.65 10.86 23.20
C ASP A 589 30.72 11.96 23.08
N ALA A 590 30.37 13.18 23.47
CA ALA A 590 31.28 14.32 23.39
C ALA A 590 32.51 14.23 24.32
N LEU A 591 32.48 13.35 25.31
CA LEU A 591 33.62 13.08 26.21
C LEU A 591 34.52 11.95 25.69
N GLY A 592 34.11 11.30 24.56
CA GLY A 592 34.82 10.18 23.99
C GLY A 592 34.44 8.82 24.59
N ASN A 593 33.40 8.76 25.45
CA ASN A 593 32.90 7.47 25.92
C ASN A 593 32.20 6.73 24.80
N GLU A 594 32.40 5.43 24.71
CA GLU A 594 31.80 4.60 23.64
C GLU A 594 30.79 3.63 24.23
N THR A 595 29.66 3.51 23.56
CA THR A 595 28.65 2.49 23.82
C THR A 595 28.50 1.65 22.57
N PHE A 596 28.75 0.36 22.67
CA PHE A 596 28.59 -0.63 21.60
C PHE A 596 27.29 -1.39 21.79
N TYR A 597 26.64 -1.75 20.68
CA TYR A 597 25.39 -2.50 20.63
C TYR A 597 25.61 -3.74 19.76
N GLN A 598 25.25 -4.90 20.26
CA GLN A 598 25.32 -6.16 19.51
C GLN A 598 23.93 -6.75 19.38
N TYR A 599 23.67 -7.36 18.23
CA TYR A 599 22.37 -7.89 17.86
C TYR A 599 22.47 -9.35 17.45
N ASP A 600 21.43 -10.11 17.70
CA ASP A 600 21.29 -11.46 17.19
C ASP A 600 20.83 -11.47 15.71
N ALA A 601 20.65 -12.67 15.16
CA ALA A 601 20.21 -12.87 13.79
C ALA A 601 18.79 -12.34 13.50
N MET A 602 17.99 -12.07 14.53
CA MET A 602 16.65 -11.47 14.43
C MET A 602 16.69 -9.93 14.51
N GLY A 603 17.87 -9.34 14.73
CA GLY A 603 18.02 -7.91 14.96
C GLY A 603 17.65 -7.47 16.39
N GLN A 604 17.54 -8.41 17.35
CA GLN A 604 17.26 -8.12 18.74
C GLN A 604 18.54 -7.78 19.47
N LEU A 605 18.53 -6.76 20.34
CA LEU A 605 19.68 -6.32 21.10
C LEU A 605 20.08 -7.39 22.13
N VAL A 606 21.28 -7.99 21.99
CA VAL A 606 21.75 -9.02 22.91
C VAL A 606 22.80 -8.50 23.91
N GLN A 607 23.49 -7.40 23.59
CA GLN A 607 24.45 -6.79 24.51
C GLN A 607 24.60 -5.29 24.25
N THR A 608 24.70 -4.53 25.35
CA THR A 608 25.28 -3.19 25.35
C THR A 608 26.59 -3.23 26.13
N SER A 609 27.63 -2.53 25.64
CA SER A 609 28.95 -2.45 26.27
C SER A 609 29.34 -0.98 26.31
N CYS A 610 29.44 -0.41 27.53
CA CYS A 610 29.84 0.98 27.74
C CYS A 610 31.30 1.01 28.19
N THR A 611 32.15 1.78 27.50
CA THR A 611 33.55 1.99 27.84
C THR A 611 33.79 3.46 28.16
N GLY A 612 34.36 3.75 29.33
CA GLY A 612 34.83 5.08 29.69
C GLY A 612 36.21 5.41 29.07
N THR A 613 36.54 6.69 28.98
CA THR A 613 37.81 7.20 28.44
C THR A 613 39.02 6.90 29.35
N ASN A 614 38.78 6.46 30.59
CA ASN A 614 39.83 6.25 31.61
C ASN A 614 40.42 4.84 31.67
N GLY A 615 40.10 3.95 30.70
CA GLY A 615 40.59 2.55 30.68
C GLY A 615 39.92 1.65 31.72
N GLU A 616 38.72 2.00 32.15
CA GLU A 616 37.86 1.16 32.98
C GLU A 616 37.39 -0.07 32.18
N GLU A 617 37.20 -1.21 32.89
CA GLU A 617 36.62 -2.40 32.26
C GLU A 617 35.23 -2.09 31.67
N PRO A 618 34.92 -2.63 30.47
CA PRO A 618 33.64 -2.39 29.82
C PRO A 618 32.46 -2.84 30.70
N GLN A 619 31.50 -1.97 30.87
CA GLN A 619 30.25 -2.30 31.58
C GLN A 619 29.26 -2.91 30.60
N ASN A 620 29.00 -4.21 30.74
CA ASN A 620 28.15 -4.97 29.84
C ASN A 620 26.77 -5.21 30.44
N THR A 621 25.71 -4.92 29.70
CA THR A 621 24.36 -5.41 29.95
C THR A 621 23.98 -6.40 28.87
N VAL A 622 23.56 -7.63 29.28
CA VAL A 622 23.24 -8.72 28.34
C VAL A 622 21.76 -9.04 28.40
N TYR A 623 21.17 -9.26 27.22
CA TYR A 623 19.74 -9.55 27.02
C TYR A 623 19.57 -10.91 26.37
N THR A 624 18.55 -11.66 26.80
CA THR A 624 18.09 -12.85 26.08
C THR A 624 16.64 -12.73 25.70
N TRP A 625 16.24 -13.40 24.65
CA TRP A 625 14.93 -13.27 24.03
C TRP A 625 14.29 -14.64 23.80
N ASP A 626 12.97 -14.69 23.81
CA ASP A 626 12.24 -15.83 23.28
C ASP A 626 12.04 -15.72 21.76
N LYS A 627 11.46 -16.74 21.13
CA LYS A 627 11.24 -16.78 19.67
C LYS A 627 10.12 -15.85 19.18
N GLU A 628 9.39 -15.21 20.07
CA GLU A 628 8.34 -14.22 19.75
C GLU A 628 8.82 -12.79 19.96
N GLY A 629 10.08 -12.61 20.43
CA GLY A 629 10.71 -11.29 20.57
C GLY A 629 10.48 -10.66 21.94
N HIS A 630 10.16 -11.44 22.97
CA HIS A 630 10.06 -10.93 24.33
C HIS A 630 11.38 -11.15 25.08
N VAL A 631 11.82 -10.15 25.87
CA VAL A 631 13.01 -10.24 26.71
C VAL A 631 12.77 -11.28 27.81
N THR A 632 13.64 -12.30 27.90
CA THR A 632 13.53 -13.34 28.92
C THR A 632 14.47 -13.11 30.09
N THR A 633 15.67 -12.52 29.86
CA THR A 633 16.58 -12.10 30.93
C THR A 633 17.23 -10.77 30.58
N VAL A 634 17.57 -10.01 31.63
CA VAL A 634 18.51 -8.88 31.58
C VAL A 634 19.57 -9.12 32.65
N THR A 635 20.85 -9.19 32.24
CA THR A 635 21.98 -9.29 33.12
C THR A 635 22.69 -7.95 33.15
N ASP A 636 22.81 -7.34 34.31
CA ASP A 636 23.47 -6.04 34.49
C ASP A 636 25.04 -6.19 34.54
N PRO A 637 25.79 -5.09 34.53
CA PRO A 637 27.27 -5.13 34.57
C PRO A 637 27.86 -5.79 35.82
N LEU A 638 27.10 -5.91 36.91
CA LEU A 638 27.54 -6.59 38.14
C LEU A 638 27.27 -8.10 38.09
N GLY A 639 26.56 -8.57 37.06
CA GLY A 639 26.16 -9.96 36.86
C GLY A 639 24.81 -10.32 37.49
N ASP A 640 24.09 -9.34 38.03
CA ASP A 640 22.76 -9.54 38.59
C ASP A 640 21.72 -9.75 37.44
N ILE A 641 20.80 -10.70 37.62
CA ILE A 641 19.89 -11.14 36.54
C ILE A 641 18.45 -10.88 36.93
N GLU A 642 17.77 -10.08 36.10
CA GLU A 642 16.31 -10.03 36.07
C GLU A 642 15.74 -11.06 35.08
N ARG A 643 14.64 -11.75 35.41
CA ARG A 643 13.98 -12.75 34.56
C ARG A 643 12.53 -12.40 34.31
N TYR A 644 12.11 -12.68 33.10
CA TYR A 644 10.73 -12.37 32.64
C TYR A 644 10.11 -13.61 32.02
N THR A 645 8.85 -13.85 32.33
CA THR A 645 8.06 -14.91 31.71
C THR A 645 6.77 -14.34 31.13
N TYR A 646 6.29 -14.96 30.07
CA TYR A 646 5.15 -14.49 29.30
C TYR A 646 4.11 -15.61 29.14
N ASP A 647 2.85 -15.21 28.96
CA ASP A 647 1.79 -16.12 28.59
C ASP A 647 1.80 -16.37 27.05
N PRO A 648 0.97 -17.30 26.54
CA PRO A 648 0.91 -17.59 25.10
C PRO A 648 0.42 -16.42 24.23
N ALA A 649 -0.16 -15.37 24.83
CA ALA A 649 -0.58 -14.15 24.14
C ALA A 649 0.50 -13.05 24.18
N GLY A 650 1.68 -13.32 24.78
CA GLY A 650 2.80 -12.38 24.89
C GLY A 650 2.69 -11.37 26.03
N LYS A 651 1.70 -11.51 26.94
CA LYS A 651 1.59 -10.67 28.13
C LYS A 651 2.55 -11.15 29.21
N MET A 652 3.22 -10.22 29.90
CA MET A 652 4.16 -10.56 30.97
C MET A 652 3.41 -11.28 32.12
N ARG A 653 3.83 -12.51 32.45
CA ARG A 653 3.25 -13.33 33.51
C ARG A 653 3.95 -13.14 34.84
N ALA A 654 5.28 -13.08 34.82
CA ALA A 654 6.04 -12.81 36.02
C ALA A 654 7.35 -12.09 35.68
N LYS A 655 7.81 -11.30 36.65
CA LYS A 655 9.14 -10.71 36.70
C LYS A 655 9.82 -11.16 38.01
N VAL A 656 11.02 -11.70 37.91
CA VAL A 656 11.91 -11.94 39.06
C VAL A 656 13.01 -10.89 39.02
N ASP A 657 13.11 -10.06 40.04
CA ASP A 657 14.16 -9.02 40.12
C ASP A 657 15.51 -9.60 40.46
N LYS A 658 16.53 -8.73 40.48
CA LYS A 658 17.93 -9.12 40.79
C LYS A 658 18.13 -9.67 42.20
N ASP A 659 17.25 -9.33 43.16
CA ASP A 659 17.31 -9.83 44.55
C ASP A 659 16.53 -11.16 44.70
N GLY A 660 15.91 -11.67 43.62
CA GLY A 660 15.15 -12.91 43.59
C GLY A 660 13.67 -12.76 43.97
N TYR A 661 13.16 -11.53 44.16
CA TYR A 661 11.75 -11.32 44.45
C TYR A 661 10.92 -11.44 43.17
N GLU A 662 9.86 -12.26 43.24
CA GLU A 662 8.94 -12.47 42.13
C GLU A 662 7.71 -11.55 42.22
N THR A 663 7.44 -10.86 41.14
CA THR A 663 6.19 -10.12 40.91
C THR A 663 5.38 -10.83 39.82
N THR A 664 4.18 -11.27 40.14
CA THR A 664 3.26 -11.92 39.17
C THR A 664 2.21 -10.93 38.67
N PHE A 665 1.84 -11.06 37.40
CA PHE A 665 0.86 -10.24 36.72
C PHE A 665 -0.33 -11.10 36.32
N HIS A 666 -1.54 -10.65 36.69
CA HIS A 666 -2.80 -11.28 36.32
C HIS A 666 -3.62 -10.29 35.49
N TYR A 667 -4.01 -10.71 34.31
CA TYR A 667 -4.79 -9.89 33.40
C TYR A 667 -6.25 -10.34 33.44
N GLY A 668 -7.19 -9.39 33.50
CA GLY A 668 -8.62 -9.67 33.33
C GLY A 668 -8.90 -10.11 31.90
N THR A 669 -9.89 -10.97 31.72
CA THR A 669 -10.37 -11.44 30.42
C THR A 669 -11.13 -10.36 29.69
#